data_c7704a6542f159d77a1bdbc5af5ead49
#
_entry.id   c7704a6542f159d77a1bdbc5af5ead49
#
_cell.length_a   1.000
_cell.length_b   1.000
_cell.length_c   1.000
_cell.angle_alpha   90.00
_cell.angle_beta   90.00
_cell.angle_gamma   90.00
#
_symmetry.space_group_name_H-M   'P 1'
#
loop_
_entity.id
_entity.type
_entity.pdbx_description
1 polymer ?
#
loop_
_entity_poly.entity_id
_entity_poly.type
_entity_poly.pdbx_seq_one_letter_code
_entity_poly.pdbx_strand_id
1 'polypeptide(L)'
;SHFGGKETLAALDSTEGAKLLTKVPGIGAKTAVKLKNNWDESSSKRKATSFLTEELGASALIARRASLKHGAQTEVRVKADPFKALSDIKGCSFHHIDEIAARLKKSPDDPSRLGAAMRFALQRVAQSGGHAYMTWPTLKDHSRKLLGSSGALIPDDVFIEAAKTARNCGDIFVFQNFSNGEFGAKTPIASLAQWNDETHIFHGSLHECEKSIADDLLRRLSRPKFKVDEARVAKWLELTAEKESWGQPGLSQKQLDFLNVALISPCVALTGGPGTGKTFATHVIVRLMRAMGKTVVMCAPTGRAAQRMAEISNANRSMTNPLQSSTIHRLLEFKDFSSQGDSQNDADSNGTGDDISSAAVDDSNALSFKGVFARNRANPLDCDVVVVDEASMLDAPLCAALLDAIPPKAQLIIVGDADQLPSVGPGAVLRDLIASQRCPHVHLAEVFRQAEKSKIVGAAHAINRGDFPEDIIKATWSGSQLIASDDASIDLGDANVTDCVWVDTTEKEDDATAREILSFIIDDILPRRRINAKEKLQVLSPMRKGNNSAATLNAFLREKLNAADGSDSSEFATASSSSFSTDDESDFLHNDAADILKLRKGDRVLQKRNDYTKEVFNGDLGVVTSIDTNVTTVTFNKKSIQYTKSEVLANLLPAWAMTVHKSQGCEYSAVVLCLSSAHGLMLRRNLLYTGVSRAKDLLVILAPRRAMERAVQDTQSAERNTGLAKKLNSSYDIYPHYSSSSTEKKSGGVVGSSGGNPASSASSKQKLTKREAR
;
A
#
# COMPACT_ATOMS: atom_id res chain seq x y z
N SER A 1 -42.26 -3.38 32.17
CA SER A 1 -43.54 -3.93 32.64
C SER A 1 -44.61 -2.88 33.06
N HIS A 2 -44.26 -1.59 33.06
CA HIS A 2 -45.22 -0.52 33.40
C HIS A 2 -46.21 -0.27 32.25
N PHE A 3 -45.71 -0.35 31.00
CA PHE A 3 -46.52 -0.43 29.79
C PHE A 3 -46.41 -1.80 29.18
N GLY A 4 -47.46 -2.34 28.57
CA GLY A 4 -47.37 -3.54 27.75
C GLY A 4 -46.36 -3.35 26.60
N GLY A 5 -45.76 -4.41 26.06
CA GLY A 5 -44.72 -4.28 25.04
C GLY A 5 -45.09 -3.41 23.83
N LYS A 6 -46.35 -3.52 23.34
CA LYS A 6 -46.86 -2.69 22.24
C LYS A 6 -47.07 -1.23 22.65
N GLU A 7 -47.52 -0.98 23.89
CA GLU A 7 -47.75 0.37 24.42
C GLU A 7 -46.44 1.11 24.71
N THR A 8 -45.38 0.38 25.11
CA THR A 8 -44.04 0.96 25.30
C THR A 8 -43.47 1.46 23.97
N LEU A 9 -43.62 0.66 22.90
CA LEU A 9 -43.21 1.06 21.56
C LEU A 9 -44.00 2.27 21.05
N ALA A 10 -45.32 2.28 21.21
CA ALA A 10 -46.17 3.40 20.83
C ALA A 10 -45.81 4.69 21.63
N ALA A 11 -45.46 4.55 22.91
CA ALA A 11 -45.03 5.68 23.72
C ALA A 11 -43.66 6.22 23.27
N LEU A 12 -42.75 5.33 22.84
CA LEU A 12 -41.44 5.73 22.31
C LEU A 12 -41.54 6.39 20.93
N ASP A 13 -42.50 5.96 20.10
CA ASP A 13 -42.70 6.52 18.76
C ASP A 13 -43.47 7.84 18.77
N SER A 14 -44.17 8.19 19.88
CA SER A 14 -44.95 9.42 19.94
C SER A 14 -44.06 10.67 20.08
N THR A 15 -44.55 11.80 19.58
CA THR A 15 -43.87 13.12 19.75
C THR A 15 -43.77 13.54 21.23
N GLU A 16 -44.63 13.05 22.10
CA GLU A 16 -44.60 13.26 23.55
C GLU A 16 -43.93 12.13 24.33
N GLY A 17 -43.20 11.23 23.63
CA GLY A 17 -42.61 10.04 24.22
C GLY A 17 -41.76 10.31 25.44
N ALA A 18 -40.95 11.38 25.46
CA ALA A 18 -40.17 11.75 26.61
C ALA A 18 -41.03 12.06 27.86
N LYS A 19 -42.19 12.72 27.67
CA LYS A 19 -43.12 12.99 28.76
C LYS A 19 -43.85 11.71 29.24
N LEU A 20 -44.13 10.80 28.33
CA LEU A 20 -44.74 9.51 28.69
C LEU A 20 -43.75 8.64 29.46
N LEU A 21 -42.49 8.62 29.10
CA LEU A 21 -41.44 7.88 29.78
C LEU A 21 -41.18 8.37 31.23
N THR A 22 -41.42 9.64 31.54
CA THR A 22 -41.30 10.16 32.93
C THR A 22 -42.38 9.63 33.87
N LYS A 23 -43.49 9.03 33.33
CA LYS A 23 -44.48 8.35 34.15
C LYS A 23 -44.02 6.99 34.68
N VAL A 24 -42.90 6.46 34.16
CA VAL A 24 -42.32 5.18 34.60
C VAL A 24 -41.51 5.44 35.87
N PRO A 25 -41.79 4.74 36.98
CA PRO A 25 -41.00 4.89 38.21
C PRO A 25 -39.49 4.66 37.96
N GLY A 26 -38.67 5.57 38.40
CA GLY A 26 -37.19 5.49 38.22
C GLY A 26 -36.66 6.19 36.97
N ILE A 27 -37.51 6.71 36.08
CA ILE A 27 -37.08 7.46 34.87
C ILE A 27 -37.29 8.96 35.09
N GLY A 28 -36.22 9.68 35.37
CA GLY A 28 -36.25 11.14 35.47
C GLY A 28 -36.26 11.82 34.09
N ALA A 29 -36.64 13.10 34.06
CA ALA A 29 -36.79 13.87 32.82
C ALA A 29 -35.55 13.81 31.90
N LYS A 30 -34.34 13.94 32.45
CA LYS A 30 -33.08 13.85 31.67
C LYS A 30 -32.88 12.46 31.04
N THR A 31 -33.20 11.40 31.78
CA THR A 31 -33.09 10.02 31.34
C THR A 31 -34.14 9.73 30.28
N ALA A 32 -35.37 10.22 30.44
CA ALA A 32 -36.45 10.07 29.48
C ALA A 32 -36.12 10.73 28.12
N VAL A 33 -35.56 11.93 28.12
CA VAL A 33 -35.09 12.62 26.91
C VAL A 33 -33.95 11.84 26.24
N LYS A 34 -32.99 11.35 27.02
CA LYS A 34 -31.87 10.54 26.48
C LYS A 34 -32.38 9.22 25.85
N LEU A 35 -33.30 8.53 26.50
CA LEU A 35 -33.93 7.31 25.99
C LEU A 35 -34.70 7.58 24.70
N LYS A 36 -35.47 8.66 24.66
CA LYS A 36 -36.25 9.07 23.48
C LYS A 36 -35.32 9.40 22.31
N ASN A 37 -34.27 10.20 22.52
CA ASN A 37 -33.29 10.54 21.49
C ASN A 37 -32.57 9.29 20.94
N ASN A 38 -32.15 8.37 21.81
CA ASN A 38 -31.54 7.10 21.40
C ASN A 38 -32.52 6.22 20.61
N TRP A 39 -33.81 6.23 21.00
CA TRP A 39 -34.85 5.51 20.28
C TRP A 39 -35.10 6.09 18.90
N ASP A 40 -35.22 7.43 18.80
CA ASP A 40 -35.45 8.11 17.52
C ASP A 40 -34.29 7.89 16.55
N GLU A 41 -33.05 7.94 17.07
CA GLU A 41 -31.88 7.64 16.28
C GLU A 41 -31.86 6.18 15.79
N SER A 42 -32.16 5.24 16.69
CA SER A 42 -32.23 3.80 16.35
C SER A 42 -33.40 3.50 15.41
N SER A 43 -34.55 4.15 15.58
CA SER A 43 -35.71 4.03 14.70
C SER A 43 -35.41 4.55 13.30
N SER A 44 -34.75 5.72 13.22
CA SER A 44 -34.30 6.29 11.94
C SER A 44 -33.31 5.37 11.21
N LYS A 45 -32.36 4.77 11.94
CA LYS A 45 -31.42 3.79 11.36
C LYS A 45 -32.13 2.54 10.85
N ARG A 46 -33.10 2.01 11.60
CA ARG A 46 -33.90 0.84 11.17
C ARG A 46 -34.72 1.16 9.94
N LYS A 47 -35.43 2.30 9.92
CA LYS A 47 -36.21 2.75 8.73
C LYS A 47 -35.33 2.90 7.51
N ALA A 48 -34.17 3.52 7.66
CA ALA A 48 -33.18 3.66 6.58
C ALA A 48 -32.65 2.30 6.09
N THR A 49 -32.42 1.36 7.01
CA THR A 49 -31.96 0.00 6.65
C THR A 49 -33.06 -0.75 5.91
N SER A 50 -34.32 -0.76 6.43
CA SER A 50 -35.48 -1.40 5.77
C SER A 50 -35.74 -0.80 4.37
N PHE A 51 -35.69 0.52 4.22
CA PHE A 51 -35.76 1.19 2.92
C PHE A 51 -34.74 0.68 1.91
N LEU A 52 -33.47 0.61 2.34
CA LEU A 52 -32.39 0.15 1.46
C LEU A 52 -32.50 -1.34 1.13
N THR A 53 -32.90 -2.19 2.09
CA THR A 53 -32.99 -3.65 1.87
C THR A 53 -34.27 -4.06 1.17
N GLU A 54 -35.45 -3.60 1.65
CA GLU A 54 -36.75 -4.06 1.18
C GLU A 54 -37.21 -3.36 -0.10
N GLU A 55 -37.00 -2.04 -0.19
CA GLU A 55 -37.42 -1.29 -1.38
C GLU A 55 -36.34 -1.27 -2.47
N LEU A 56 -35.05 -1.11 -2.09
CA LEU A 56 -33.95 -0.95 -3.04
C LEU A 56 -33.09 -2.18 -3.21
N GLY A 57 -33.32 -3.27 -2.46
CA GLY A 57 -32.64 -4.56 -2.61
C GLY A 57 -31.14 -4.53 -2.29
N ALA A 58 -30.70 -3.56 -1.50
CA ALA A 58 -29.33 -3.54 -1.03
C ALA A 58 -29.06 -4.67 -0.02
N SER A 59 -27.86 -5.20 0.01
CA SER A 59 -27.51 -6.17 1.06
C SER A 59 -27.60 -5.54 2.44
N ALA A 60 -27.95 -6.33 3.46
CA ALA A 60 -28.07 -5.85 4.85
C ALA A 60 -26.82 -5.14 5.34
N LEU A 61 -25.63 -5.60 4.91
CA LEU A 61 -24.35 -5.01 5.25
C LEU A 61 -24.19 -3.60 4.66
N ILE A 62 -24.53 -3.42 3.38
CA ILE A 62 -24.46 -2.11 2.71
C ILE A 62 -25.49 -1.16 3.34
N ALA A 63 -26.71 -1.63 3.59
CA ALA A 63 -27.77 -0.85 4.20
C ALA A 63 -27.39 -0.37 5.62
N ARG A 64 -26.85 -1.27 6.46
CA ARG A 64 -26.34 -0.93 7.80
C ARG A 64 -25.21 0.12 7.74
N ARG A 65 -24.22 -0.07 6.84
CA ARG A 65 -23.10 0.89 6.68
C ARG A 65 -23.58 2.26 6.19
N ALA A 66 -24.52 2.29 5.23
CA ALA A 66 -25.10 3.53 4.73
C ALA A 66 -25.89 4.26 5.83
N SER A 67 -26.70 3.53 6.61
CA SER A 67 -27.46 4.12 7.73
C SER A 67 -26.57 4.63 8.86
N LEU A 68 -25.43 3.97 9.13
CA LEU A 68 -24.43 4.46 10.09
C LEU A 68 -23.74 5.73 9.59
N LYS A 69 -23.44 5.83 8.29
CA LYS A 69 -22.77 7.01 7.71
C LYS A 69 -23.68 8.24 7.60
N HIS A 70 -24.92 8.04 7.19
CA HIS A 70 -25.84 9.14 6.87
C HIS A 70 -26.93 9.34 7.91
N GLY A 71 -27.11 8.43 8.86
CA GLY A 71 -28.12 8.52 9.91
C GLY A 71 -29.54 8.66 9.34
N ALA A 72 -30.32 9.56 9.92
CA ALA A 72 -31.68 9.87 9.50
C ALA A 72 -31.80 10.42 8.06
N GLN A 73 -30.71 10.93 7.48
CA GLN A 73 -30.71 11.49 6.13
C GLN A 73 -30.46 10.46 5.03
N THR A 74 -30.27 9.18 5.36
CA THR A 74 -29.91 8.13 4.40
C THR A 74 -30.90 8.06 3.24
N GLU A 75 -32.18 7.97 3.53
CA GLU A 75 -33.25 7.87 2.53
C GLU A 75 -33.27 9.11 1.61
N VAL A 76 -33.21 10.30 2.18
CA VAL A 76 -33.24 11.56 1.43
C VAL A 76 -32.03 11.67 0.50
N ARG A 77 -30.85 11.35 0.99
CA ARG A 77 -29.61 11.42 0.20
C ARG A 77 -29.58 10.38 -0.90
N VAL A 78 -29.99 9.14 -0.62
CA VAL A 78 -30.03 8.07 -1.62
C VAL A 78 -31.07 8.32 -2.70
N LYS A 79 -32.26 8.83 -2.35
CA LYS A 79 -33.28 9.26 -3.33
C LYS A 79 -32.79 10.42 -4.19
N ALA A 80 -32.08 11.38 -3.61
CA ALA A 80 -31.55 12.53 -4.34
C ALA A 80 -30.45 12.11 -5.33
N ASP A 81 -29.40 11.46 -4.85
CA ASP A 81 -28.26 10.99 -5.64
C ASP A 81 -27.68 9.71 -5.04
N PRO A 82 -28.06 8.52 -5.53
CA PRO A 82 -27.57 7.24 -5.02
C PRO A 82 -26.07 7.08 -5.26
N PHE A 83 -25.55 7.61 -6.37
CA PHE A 83 -24.13 7.48 -6.71
C PHE A 83 -23.23 8.26 -5.74
N LYS A 84 -23.64 9.47 -5.34
CA LYS A 84 -22.92 10.28 -4.36
C LYS A 84 -23.10 9.75 -2.95
N ALA A 85 -24.27 9.23 -2.60
CA ALA A 85 -24.55 8.74 -1.26
C ALA A 85 -23.85 7.41 -0.95
N LEU A 86 -23.73 6.49 -1.92
CA LEU A 86 -23.31 5.11 -1.68
C LEU A 86 -21.89 4.79 -2.16
N SER A 87 -21.29 5.60 -3.01
CA SER A 87 -19.98 5.31 -3.60
C SER A 87 -18.84 5.10 -2.60
N ASP A 88 -18.91 5.76 -1.44
CA ASP A 88 -17.90 5.60 -0.40
C ASP A 88 -18.29 4.54 0.65
N ILE A 89 -19.35 3.79 0.44
CA ILE A 89 -19.77 2.70 1.33
C ILE A 89 -18.95 1.46 0.99
N LYS A 90 -18.28 0.89 1.98
CA LYS A 90 -17.44 -0.30 1.81
C LYS A 90 -18.27 -1.48 1.30
N GLY A 91 -17.77 -2.13 0.23
CA GLY A 91 -18.44 -3.28 -0.40
C GLY A 91 -19.59 -2.88 -1.33
N CYS A 92 -19.79 -1.58 -1.59
CA CYS A 92 -20.78 -1.11 -2.56
C CYS A 92 -20.07 -0.86 -3.91
N SER A 93 -20.19 -1.81 -4.84
CA SER A 93 -19.65 -1.68 -6.20
C SER A 93 -20.53 -0.74 -7.06
N PHE A 94 -19.98 -0.30 -8.19
CA PHE A 94 -20.76 0.49 -9.16
C PHE A 94 -22.06 -0.22 -9.56
N HIS A 95 -22.02 -1.54 -9.83
CA HIS A 95 -23.20 -2.31 -10.21
C HIS A 95 -24.29 -2.29 -9.13
N HIS A 96 -23.92 -2.45 -7.85
CA HIS A 96 -24.89 -2.36 -6.75
C HIS A 96 -25.58 -1.00 -6.69
N ILE A 97 -24.82 0.10 -6.94
CA ILE A 97 -25.40 1.45 -6.93
C ILE A 97 -26.28 1.65 -8.16
N ASP A 98 -25.85 1.13 -9.30
CA ASP A 98 -26.58 1.24 -10.57
C ASP A 98 -27.91 0.50 -10.52
N GLU A 99 -27.97 -0.68 -9.89
CA GLU A 99 -29.21 -1.41 -9.62
C GLU A 99 -30.17 -0.61 -8.71
N ILE A 100 -29.62 -0.01 -7.64
CA ILE A 100 -30.39 0.86 -6.75
C ILE A 100 -30.93 2.08 -7.51
N ALA A 101 -30.09 2.71 -8.35
CA ALA A 101 -30.48 3.85 -9.18
C ALA A 101 -31.60 3.48 -10.19
N ALA A 102 -31.50 2.29 -10.81
CA ALA A 102 -32.54 1.77 -11.70
C ALA A 102 -33.87 1.57 -10.98
N ARG A 103 -33.89 1.04 -9.75
CA ARG A 103 -35.13 0.93 -8.93
C ARG A 103 -35.69 2.30 -8.55
N LEU A 104 -34.82 3.29 -8.37
CA LEU A 104 -35.22 4.69 -8.18
C LEU A 104 -35.65 5.39 -9.47
N LYS A 105 -35.66 4.68 -10.63
CA LYS A 105 -36.03 5.18 -11.95
C LYS A 105 -35.19 6.38 -12.41
N LYS A 106 -33.88 6.38 -12.05
CA LYS A 106 -32.92 7.37 -12.56
C LYS A 106 -32.65 7.14 -14.05
N SER A 107 -32.43 8.23 -14.80
CA SER A 107 -32.17 8.14 -16.25
C SER A 107 -30.85 7.42 -16.54
N PRO A 108 -30.75 6.61 -17.61
CA PRO A 108 -29.50 5.98 -18.04
C PRO A 108 -28.37 6.95 -18.39
N ASP A 109 -28.71 8.18 -18.80
CA ASP A 109 -27.81 9.27 -19.17
C ASP A 109 -27.61 10.31 -18.05
N ASP A 110 -28.06 10.01 -16.83
CA ASP A 110 -27.90 10.90 -15.66
C ASP A 110 -26.41 11.27 -15.48
N PRO A 111 -26.06 12.57 -15.43
CA PRO A 111 -24.68 13.01 -15.25
C PRO A 111 -24.00 12.45 -14.00
N SER A 112 -24.74 12.22 -12.90
CA SER A 112 -24.21 11.61 -11.69
C SER A 112 -23.82 10.14 -11.91
N ARG A 113 -24.63 9.40 -12.70
CA ARG A 113 -24.34 8.01 -13.10
C ARG A 113 -23.07 7.93 -13.93
N LEU A 114 -22.94 8.77 -14.95
CA LEU A 114 -21.78 8.79 -15.85
C LEU A 114 -20.52 9.26 -15.10
N GLY A 115 -20.62 10.28 -14.27
CA GLY A 115 -19.53 10.76 -13.43
C GLY A 115 -19.05 9.68 -12.44
N ALA A 116 -19.97 8.95 -11.85
CA ALA A 116 -19.64 7.81 -10.98
C ALA A 116 -18.96 6.68 -11.76
N ALA A 117 -19.43 6.32 -12.96
CA ALA A 117 -18.77 5.31 -13.80
C ALA A 117 -17.33 5.70 -14.12
N MET A 118 -17.06 6.97 -14.47
CA MET A 118 -15.70 7.47 -14.69
C MET A 118 -14.84 7.38 -13.43
N ARG A 119 -15.38 7.80 -12.28
CA ARG A 119 -14.66 7.72 -11.01
C ARG A 119 -14.34 6.27 -10.62
N PHE A 120 -15.30 5.35 -10.73
CA PHE A 120 -15.06 3.93 -10.47
C PHE A 120 -14.07 3.30 -11.46
N ALA A 121 -14.09 3.69 -12.73
CA ALA A 121 -13.10 3.26 -13.71
C ALA A 121 -11.69 3.69 -13.32
N LEU A 122 -11.51 4.97 -12.95
CA LEU A 122 -10.23 5.50 -12.46
C LEU A 122 -9.79 4.80 -11.17
N GLN A 123 -10.70 4.58 -10.24
CA GLN A 123 -10.42 3.88 -8.99
C GLN A 123 -9.98 2.44 -9.23
N ARG A 124 -10.65 1.70 -10.12
CA ARG A 124 -10.29 0.33 -10.48
C ARG A 124 -8.87 0.25 -11.07
N VAL A 125 -8.52 1.15 -11.98
CA VAL A 125 -7.20 1.19 -12.60
C VAL A 125 -6.11 1.63 -11.61
N ALA A 126 -6.45 2.54 -10.69
CA ALA A 126 -5.55 2.92 -9.59
C ALA A 126 -5.26 1.74 -8.65
N GLN A 127 -6.26 0.90 -8.35
CA GLN A 127 -6.10 -0.28 -7.49
C GLN A 127 -5.36 -1.42 -8.18
N SER A 128 -5.67 -1.73 -9.45
CA SER A 128 -5.09 -2.86 -10.17
C SER A 128 -3.70 -2.57 -10.75
N GLY A 129 -3.46 -1.33 -11.22
CA GLY A 129 -2.23 -0.93 -11.91
C GLY A 129 -1.44 0.18 -11.23
N GLY A 130 -1.98 0.80 -10.17
CA GLY A 130 -1.35 1.92 -9.48
C GLY A 130 -1.32 3.23 -10.28
N HIS A 131 -2.15 3.37 -11.32
CA HIS A 131 -2.21 4.55 -12.16
C HIS A 131 -2.98 5.68 -11.44
N ALA A 132 -2.49 6.92 -11.54
CA ALA A 132 -3.17 8.10 -11.01
C ALA A 132 -4.13 8.73 -12.03
N TYR A 133 -3.92 8.49 -13.32
CA TYR A 133 -4.75 9.02 -14.41
C TYR A 133 -4.92 8.03 -15.56
N MET A 134 -5.89 8.30 -16.42
CA MET A 134 -6.12 7.66 -17.71
C MET A 134 -6.23 8.71 -18.80
N THR A 135 -5.95 8.34 -20.07
CA THR A 135 -6.31 9.18 -21.20
C THR A 135 -7.82 9.17 -21.42
N TRP A 136 -8.36 10.22 -22.03
CA TRP A 136 -9.81 10.31 -22.25
C TRP A 136 -10.41 9.13 -23.00
N PRO A 137 -9.86 8.66 -24.14
CA PRO A 137 -10.42 7.52 -24.85
C PRO A 137 -10.45 6.26 -24.00
N THR A 138 -9.38 5.99 -23.24
CA THR A 138 -9.28 4.83 -22.36
C THR A 138 -10.30 4.90 -21.22
N LEU A 139 -10.46 6.08 -20.59
CA LEU A 139 -11.45 6.27 -19.54
C LEU A 139 -12.87 6.07 -20.05
N LYS A 140 -13.18 6.65 -21.22
CA LYS A 140 -14.48 6.50 -21.88
C LYS A 140 -14.81 5.04 -22.15
N ASP A 141 -13.85 4.27 -22.69
CA ASP A 141 -14.04 2.83 -22.97
C ASP A 141 -14.29 2.05 -21.67
N HIS A 142 -13.49 2.27 -20.62
CA HIS A 142 -13.68 1.61 -19.33
C HIS A 142 -15.02 1.99 -18.67
N SER A 143 -15.42 3.26 -18.78
CA SER A 143 -16.70 3.71 -18.25
C SER A 143 -17.87 3.09 -19.00
N ARG A 144 -17.80 2.98 -20.33
CA ARG A 144 -18.80 2.28 -21.14
C ARG A 144 -18.93 0.81 -20.77
N LYS A 145 -17.83 0.13 -20.52
CA LYS A 145 -17.83 -1.28 -20.06
C LYS A 145 -18.54 -1.42 -18.70
N LEU A 146 -18.33 -0.48 -17.77
CA LEU A 146 -19.02 -0.48 -16.48
C LEU A 146 -20.53 -0.23 -16.61
N LEU A 147 -20.94 0.61 -17.56
CA LEU A 147 -22.35 0.94 -17.85
C LEU A 147 -23.10 -0.15 -18.61
N GLY A 148 -22.38 -1.18 -19.12
CA GLY A 148 -22.96 -2.29 -19.86
C GLY A 148 -23.58 -1.86 -21.21
N SER A 149 -24.66 -2.54 -21.63
CA SER A 149 -25.33 -2.28 -22.91
C SER A 149 -25.84 -0.85 -23.07
N SER A 150 -26.30 -0.23 -21.99
CA SER A 150 -26.74 1.18 -22.00
C SER A 150 -25.59 2.15 -22.30
N GLY A 151 -24.37 1.84 -21.86
CA GLY A 151 -23.20 2.68 -22.08
C GLY A 151 -22.77 2.83 -23.54
N ALA A 152 -23.01 1.80 -24.35
CA ALA A 152 -22.71 1.83 -25.78
C ALA A 152 -23.58 2.81 -26.57
N LEU A 153 -24.78 3.10 -26.08
CA LEU A 153 -25.78 3.96 -26.72
C LEU A 153 -25.62 5.44 -26.36
N ILE A 154 -24.81 5.78 -25.34
CA ILE A 154 -24.65 7.16 -24.86
C ILE A 154 -23.70 7.92 -25.78
N PRO A 155 -24.12 9.06 -26.35
CA PRO A 155 -23.29 9.91 -27.19
C PRO A 155 -22.07 10.50 -26.44
N ASP A 156 -21.01 10.81 -27.18
CA ASP A 156 -19.76 11.32 -26.60
C ASP A 156 -19.90 12.70 -25.95
N ASP A 157 -20.77 13.55 -26.48
CA ASP A 157 -21.07 14.88 -25.94
C ASP A 157 -21.70 14.80 -24.56
N VAL A 158 -22.59 13.83 -24.33
CA VAL A 158 -23.20 13.56 -23.01
C VAL A 158 -22.13 13.11 -22.01
N PHE A 159 -21.20 12.24 -22.43
CA PHE A 159 -20.06 11.85 -21.58
C PHE A 159 -19.15 13.04 -21.22
N ILE A 160 -18.88 13.93 -22.17
CA ILE A 160 -18.04 15.11 -21.91
C ILE A 160 -18.75 16.07 -20.95
N GLU A 161 -20.07 16.25 -21.07
CA GLU A 161 -20.81 17.12 -20.15
C GLU A 161 -20.86 16.53 -18.73
N ALA A 162 -21.01 15.22 -18.63
CA ALA A 162 -20.90 14.52 -17.35
C ALA A 162 -19.47 14.65 -16.74
N ALA A 163 -18.42 14.58 -17.56
CA ALA A 163 -17.05 14.79 -17.10
C ALA A 163 -16.80 16.23 -16.62
N LYS A 164 -17.39 17.23 -17.27
CA LYS A 164 -17.34 18.63 -16.80
C LYS A 164 -18.04 18.76 -15.43
N THR A 165 -19.17 18.11 -15.26
CA THR A 165 -19.91 18.10 -13.99
C THR A 165 -19.10 17.42 -12.90
N ALA A 166 -18.51 16.24 -13.14
CA ALA A 166 -17.65 15.52 -12.22
C ALA A 166 -16.39 16.33 -11.84
N ARG A 167 -15.81 17.08 -12.80
CA ARG A 167 -14.71 18.00 -12.52
C ARG A 167 -15.13 19.14 -11.58
N ASN A 168 -16.29 19.74 -11.81
CA ASN A 168 -16.80 20.81 -10.95
C ASN A 168 -17.07 20.34 -9.51
N CYS A 169 -17.40 19.07 -9.34
CA CYS A 169 -17.53 18.43 -8.01
C CYS A 169 -16.18 18.03 -7.39
N GLY A 170 -15.07 18.09 -8.13
CA GLY A 170 -13.76 17.66 -7.65
C GLY A 170 -13.51 16.15 -7.70
N ASP A 171 -14.44 15.39 -8.30
CA ASP A 171 -14.31 13.92 -8.42
C ASP A 171 -13.19 13.53 -9.39
N ILE A 172 -12.98 14.35 -10.43
CA ILE A 172 -11.91 14.19 -11.42
C ILE A 172 -11.22 15.52 -11.71
N PHE A 173 -9.97 15.44 -12.18
CA PHE A 173 -9.21 16.57 -12.71
C PHE A 173 -8.82 16.30 -14.16
N VAL A 174 -8.96 17.31 -15.03
CA VAL A 174 -8.73 17.18 -16.46
C VAL A 174 -7.58 18.09 -16.88
N PHE A 175 -6.61 17.51 -17.57
CA PHE A 175 -5.45 18.20 -18.11
C PHE A 175 -5.32 17.93 -19.60
N GLN A 176 -5.05 18.98 -20.38
CA GLN A 176 -4.69 18.90 -21.80
C GLN A 176 -3.21 19.19 -21.97
N ASN A 177 -2.59 18.59 -22.99
CA ASN A 177 -1.17 18.79 -23.32
C ASN A 177 -0.22 18.57 -22.13
N PHE A 178 -0.50 17.52 -21.37
CA PHE A 178 0.32 17.13 -20.23
C PHE A 178 1.81 16.93 -20.58
N SER A 179 2.10 16.72 -21.87
CA SER A 179 3.44 16.51 -22.41
C SER A 179 4.32 17.75 -22.40
N ASN A 180 3.75 18.95 -22.47
CA ASN A 180 4.49 20.19 -22.68
C ASN A 180 4.88 20.95 -21.40
N GLY A 181 4.72 20.33 -20.20
CA GLY A 181 5.24 20.91 -18.94
C GLY A 181 4.43 22.08 -18.37
N GLU A 182 3.42 22.57 -19.06
CA GLU A 182 2.53 23.60 -18.55
C GLU A 182 1.37 22.98 -17.75
N PHE A 183 1.56 22.84 -16.43
CA PHE A 183 0.45 22.68 -15.50
C PHE A 183 -0.30 24.02 -15.36
N GLY A 184 -0.80 24.54 -16.48
CA GLY A 184 -1.57 25.78 -16.49
C GLY A 184 -2.87 25.58 -15.72
N ALA A 185 -3.03 26.40 -14.69
CA ALA A 185 -4.27 26.60 -14.00
C ALA A 185 -5.41 26.79 -14.99
N LYS A 186 -6.53 26.02 -14.81
CA LYS A 186 -7.84 26.33 -15.40
C LYS A 186 -7.84 26.66 -16.89
N THR A 187 -7.25 25.81 -17.73
CA THR A 187 -7.57 25.92 -19.16
C THR A 187 -9.07 25.69 -19.31
N PRO A 188 -9.84 26.69 -19.79
CA PRO A 188 -11.24 26.48 -20.06
C PRO A 188 -11.31 25.39 -21.15
N ILE A 189 -11.88 24.24 -20.84
CA ILE A 189 -12.16 23.23 -21.86
C ILE A 189 -13.31 23.80 -22.69
N ALA A 190 -12.97 24.63 -23.67
CA ALA A 190 -13.94 25.48 -24.33
C ALA A 190 -14.68 24.77 -25.46
N SER A 191 -14.18 23.63 -25.98
CA SER A 191 -14.86 22.93 -27.07
C SER A 191 -14.69 21.40 -27.02
N LEU A 192 -15.69 20.68 -27.49
CA LEU A 192 -15.73 19.23 -27.71
C LEU A 192 -14.55 18.71 -28.54
N ALA A 193 -14.05 19.50 -29.47
CA ALA A 193 -12.95 19.16 -30.36
C ALA A 193 -11.58 19.01 -29.68
N GLN A 194 -11.47 19.39 -28.41
CA GLN A 194 -10.22 19.34 -27.64
C GLN A 194 -10.04 18.08 -26.78
N TRP A 195 -11.06 17.20 -26.70
CA TRP A 195 -10.98 15.94 -25.92
C TRP A 195 -10.41 14.82 -26.81
N ASN A 196 -9.11 14.59 -26.69
CA ASN A 196 -8.34 13.65 -27.53
C ASN A 196 -7.44 12.75 -26.64
N ASP A 197 -6.52 12.04 -27.28
CA ASP A 197 -5.55 11.15 -26.62
C ASP A 197 -4.60 11.89 -25.67
N GLU A 198 -4.40 13.20 -25.85
CA GLU A 198 -3.58 14.04 -24.98
C GLU A 198 -4.35 14.59 -23.77
N THR A 199 -5.65 14.30 -23.67
CA THR A 199 -6.47 14.68 -22.53
C THR A 199 -6.31 13.64 -21.44
N HIS A 200 -5.73 14.03 -20.31
CA HIS A 200 -5.45 13.17 -19.17
C HIS A 200 -6.43 13.45 -18.04
N ILE A 201 -7.09 12.41 -17.56
CA ILE A 201 -8.11 12.50 -16.52
C ILE A 201 -7.58 11.83 -15.25
N PHE A 202 -7.41 12.60 -14.19
CA PHE A 202 -6.96 12.13 -12.89
C PHE A 202 -8.15 11.81 -11.99
N HIS A 203 -7.98 10.81 -11.13
CA HIS A 203 -8.83 10.66 -9.97
C HIS A 203 -8.61 11.83 -9.01
N GLY A 204 -9.70 12.47 -8.53
CA GLY A 204 -9.62 13.71 -7.76
C GLY A 204 -8.69 13.63 -6.56
N SER A 205 -8.88 12.63 -5.70
CA SER A 205 -8.04 12.47 -4.50
C SER A 205 -6.58 12.18 -4.81
N LEU A 206 -6.27 11.44 -5.88
CA LEU A 206 -4.88 11.15 -6.26
C LEU A 206 -4.18 12.38 -6.84
N HIS A 207 -4.90 13.19 -7.61
CA HIS A 207 -4.38 14.49 -8.05
C HIS A 207 -3.97 15.36 -6.86
N GLU A 208 -4.85 15.48 -5.86
CA GLU A 208 -4.57 16.28 -4.64
C GLU A 208 -3.43 15.69 -3.81
N CYS A 209 -3.32 14.35 -3.71
CA CYS A 209 -2.17 13.71 -3.06
C CYS A 209 -0.86 14.08 -3.75
N GLU A 210 -0.76 13.89 -5.08
CA GLU A 210 0.46 14.21 -5.82
C GLU A 210 0.80 15.71 -5.78
N LYS A 211 -0.22 16.58 -5.81
CA LYS A 211 -0.04 18.02 -5.66
C LYS A 211 0.49 18.37 -4.28
N SER A 212 -0.10 17.82 -3.22
CA SER A 212 0.35 18.05 -1.84
C SER A 212 1.80 17.59 -1.63
N ILE A 213 2.18 16.43 -2.22
CA ILE A 213 3.56 15.93 -2.20
C ILE A 213 4.49 16.91 -2.91
N ALA A 214 4.14 17.34 -4.12
CA ALA A 214 4.96 18.27 -4.90
C ALA A 214 5.15 19.60 -4.18
N ASP A 215 4.08 20.18 -3.65
CA ASP A 215 4.10 21.46 -2.93
C ASP A 215 4.97 21.38 -1.65
N ASP A 216 4.88 20.28 -0.89
CA ASP A 216 5.70 20.10 0.32
C ASP A 216 7.18 19.91 -0.03
N LEU A 217 7.50 19.06 -1.01
CA LEU A 217 8.86 18.80 -1.43
C LEU A 217 9.52 20.07 -2.02
N LEU A 218 8.84 20.81 -2.88
CA LEU A 218 9.34 22.06 -3.45
C LEU A 218 9.60 23.10 -2.36
N ARG A 219 8.69 23.23 -1.39
CA ARG A 219 8.86 24.12 -0.23
C ARG A 219 10.08 23.72 0.62
N ARG A 220 10.34 22.41 0.84
CA ARG A 220 11.54 21.95 1.55
C ARG A 220 12.80 22.26 0.75
N LEU A 221 12.80 21.97 -0.55
CA LEU A 221 13.95 22.18 -1.44
C LEU A 221 14.29 23.66 -1.66
N SER A 222 13.33 24.58 -1.50
CA SER A 222 13.59 26.03 -1.57
C SER A 222 14.28 26.59 -0.31
N ARG A 223 14.39 25.79 0.77
CA ARG A 223 15.07 26.22 2.00
C ARG A 223 16.60 26.30 1.79
N PRO A 224 17.28 27.16 2.54
CA PRO A 224 18.75 27.21 2.50
C PRO A 224 19.34 25.89 3.00
N LYS A 225 20.46 25.52 2.41
CA LYS A 225 21.25 24.35 2.85
C LYS A 225 21.70 24.52 4.31
N PHE A 226 21.77 23.40 5.04
CA PHE A 226 22.28 23.40 6.39
C PHE A 226 23.78 23.73 6.42
N LYS A 227 24.20 24.45 7.44
CA LYS A 227 25.64 24.69 7.70
C LYS A 227 26.18 23.54 8.53
N VAL A 228 27.26 22.96 8.09
CA VAL A 228 27.90 21.79 8.75
C VAL A 228 29.38 22.07 8.90
N ASP A 229 29.94 21.69 10.03
CA ASP A 229 31.39 21.71 10.28
C ASP A 229 32.00 20.40 9.69
N GLU A 230 32.52 20.53 8.49
CA GLU A 230 33.09 19.40 7.73
C GLU A 230 34.30 18.75 8.47
N ALA A 231 35.14 19.53 9.15
CA ALA A 231 36.27 19.01 9.89
C ALA A 231 35.84 18.14 11.07
N ARG A 232 34.76 18.57 11.76
CA ARG A 232 34.17 17.80 12.85
C ARG A 232 33.51 16.52 12.38
N VAL A 233 32.86 16.55 11.21
CA VAL A 233 32.27 15.36 10.60
C VAL A 233 33.33 14.37 10.18
N ALA A 234 34.42 14.82 9.48
CA ALA A 234 35.52 13.96 9.06
C ALA A 234 36.16 13.27 10.26
N LYS A 235 36.47 14.01 11.32
CA LYS A 235 37.01 13.45 12.56
C LYS A 235 36.08 12.43 13.22
N TRP A 236 34.77 12.69 13.22
CA TRP A 236 33.81 11.73 13.76
C TRP A 236 33.73 10.44 12.94
N LEU A 237 33.78 10.52 11.61
CA LEU A 237 33.83 9.36 10.71
C LEU A 237 35.06 8.52 10.94
N GLU A 238 36.26 9.15 11.04
CA GLU A 238 37.51 8.48 11.30
C GLU A 238 37.48 7.71 12.63
N LEU A 239 37.15 8.40 13.73
CA LEU A 239 37.07 7.79 15.06
C LEU A 239 36.03 6.68 15.15
N THR A 240 34.91 6.80 14.41
CA THR A 240 33.86 5.78 14.41
C THR A 240 34.24 4.57 13.57
N ALA A 241 34.92 4.78 12.44
CA ALA A 241 35.44 3.71 11.60
C ALA A 241 36.48 2.84 12.35
N GLU A 242 37.40 3.48 13.10
CA GLU A 242 38.40 2.80 13.94
C GLU A 242 37.71 2.00 15.06
N LYS A 243 36.82 2.64 15.80
CA LYS A 243 36.16 2.04 16.98
C LYS A 243 35.28 0.85 16.62
N GLU A 244 34.63 0.88 15.46
CA GLU A 244 33.67 -0.13 15.05
C GLU A 244 34.24 -1.14 14.07
N SER A 245 35.53 -1.03 13.77
CA SER A 245 36.24 -1.91 12.82
C SER A 245 35.40 -2.04 11.52
N TRP A 246 34.99 -0.90 10.94
CA TRP A 246 34.36 -0.93 9.62
C TRP A 246 35.34 -1.60 8.66
N GLY A 247 34.96 -2.83 8.23
CA GLY A 247 35.88 -3.64 7.42
C GLY A 247 36.43 -2.86 6.22
N GLN A 248 37.61 -3.16 5.75
CA GLN A 248 38.11 -2.57 4.52
C GLN A 248 37.26 -3.06 3.33
N PRO A 249 36.80 -2.14 2.45
CA PRO A 249 37.35 -0.79 2.18
C PRO A 249 36.71 0.40 2.93
N GLY A 250 35.88 0.20 3.97
CA GLY A 250 35.20 1.30 4.65
C GLY A 250 33.99 1.85 3.83
N LEU A 251 33.73 3.15 3.90
CA LEU A 251 32.72 3.81 3.07
C LEU A 251 33.23 3.99 1.65
N SER A 252 32.43 3.63 0.65
CA SER A 252 32.71 3.94 -0.75
C SER A 252 32.58 5.44 -1.05
N GLN A 253 33.19 5.91 -2.15
CA GLN A 253 33.09 7.33 -2.53
C GLN A 253 31.62 7.76 -2.70
N LYS A 254 30.78 6.93 -3.29
CA LYS A 254 29.33 7.21 -3.45
C LYS A 254 28.58 7.26 -2.13
N GLN A 255 28.98 6.44 -1.15
CA GLN A 255 28.41 6.52 0.19
C GLN A 255 28.84 7.80 0.92
N LEU A 256 30.10 8.23 0.75
CA LEU A 256 30.57 9.54 1.24
C LEU A 256 29.84 10.70 0.55
N ASP A 257 29.66 10.64 -0.77
CA ASP A 257 28.86 11.62 -1.52
C ASP A 257 27.44 11.73 -0.93
N PHE A 258 26.81 10.59 -0.65
CA PHE A 258 25.50 10.58 0.01
C PHE A 258 25.54 11.25 1.39
N LEU A 259 26.49 10.92 2.25
CA LEU A 259 26.61 11.53 3.57
C LEU A 259 26.75 13.04 3.46
N ASN A 260 27.63 13.52 2.56
CA ASN A 260 27.86 14.95 2.35
C ASN A 260 26.58 15.65 1.87
N VAL A 261 25.88 15.08 0.90
CA VAL A 261 24.61 15.64 0.40
C VAL A 261 23.53 15.61 1.48
N ALA A 262 23.43 14.49 2.22
CA ALA A 262 22.42 14.35 3.29
C ALA A 262 22.64 15.32 4.44
N LEU A 263 23.90 15.66 4.77
CA LEU A 263 24.19 16.61 5.85
C LEU A 263 23.72 18.03 5.55
N ILE A 264 23.74 18.45 4.29
CA ILE A 264 23.43 19.84 3.90
C ILE A 264 22.04 20.03 3.30
N SER A 265 21.42 18.99 2.78
CA SER A 265 20.16 19.10 2.02
C SER A 265 18.92 18.91 2.89
N PRO A 266 17.88 19.74 2.76
CA PRO A 266 16.61 19.56 3.47
C PRO A 266 15.84 18.29 3.06
N CYS A 267 16.07 17.81 1.83
CA CYS A 267 15.52 16.56 1.31
C CYS A 267 16.57 15.88 0.44
N VAL A 268 16.74 14.56 0.56
CA VAL A 268 17.67 13.77 -0.24
C VAL A 268 17.11 12.36 -0.47
N ALA A 269 17.37 11.81 -1.67
CA ALA A 269 17.06 10.42 -2.00
C ALA A 269 18.34 9.60 -2.14
N LEU A 270 18.32 8.38 -1.58
CA LEU A 270 19.36 7.36 -1.74
C LEU A 270 18.78 6.13 -2.42
N THR A 271 19.35 5.72 -3.55
CA THR A 271 18.90 4.51 -4.24
C THR A 271 20.07 3.57 -4.55
N GLY A 272 19.76 2.36 -4.97
CA GLY A 272 20.73 1.36 -5.40
C GLY A 272 20.15 -0.04 -5.34
N GLY A 273 20.79 -0.99 -5.98
CA GLY A 273 20.41 -2.40 -6.01
C GLY A 273 20.77 -3.18 -4.73
N PRO A 274 20.57 -4.50 -4.72
CA PRO A 274 21.00 -5.38 -3.64
C PRO A 274 22.54 -5.35 -3.53
N GLY A 275 23.05 -5.49 -2.31
CA GLY A 275 24.50 -5.53 -2.06
C GLY A 275 25.25 -4.21 -2.18
N THR A 276 24.61 -3.08 -2.50
CA THR A 276 25.27 -1.76 -2.67
C THR A 276 25.47 -0.99 -1.36
N GLY A 277 25.05 -1.54 -0.23
CA GLY A 277 25.29 -0.95 1.09
C GLY A 277 24.39 0.24 1.46
N LYS A 278 23.17 0.36 0.87
CA LYS A 278 22.18 1.39 1.25
C LYS A 278 21.94 1.44 2.75
N THR A 279 21.66 0.28 3.34
CA THR A 279 21.35 0.14 4.77
C THR A 279 22.54 0.59 5.64
N PHE A 280 23.76 0.27 5.23
CA PHE A 280 24.97 0.69 5.92
C PHE A 280 25.12 2.22 5.87
N ALA A 281 25.04 2.83 4.68
CA ALA A 281 25.11 4.28 4.52
C ALA A 281 24.00 5.01 5.32
N THR A 282 22.79 4.46 5.33
CA THR A 282 21.66 4.96 6.13
C THR A 282 21.95 4.88 7.63
N HIS A 283 22.54 3.78 8.09
CA HIS A 283 22.93 3.63 9.48
C HIS A 283 23.99 4.66 9.91
N VAL A 284 24.99 4.87 9.08
CA VAL A 284 26.05 5.86 9.35
C VAL A 284 25.48 7.28 9.45
N ILE A 285 24.64 7.70 8.48
CA ILE A 285 24.06 9.05 8.51
C ILE A 285 23.14 9.26 9.72
N VAL A 286 22.33 8.27 10.08
CA VAL A 286 21.45 8.33 11.26
C VAL A 286 22.28 8.50 12.55
N ARG A 287 23.36 7.77 12.70
CA ARG A 287 24.24 7.89 13.87
C ARG A 287 24.95 9.23 13.93
N LEU A 288 25.43 9.71 12.79
CA LEU A 288 26.06 11.02 12.67
C LEU A 288 25.08 12.14 13.04
N MET A 289 23.84 12.12 12.52
CA MET A 289 22.79 13.08 12.86
C MET A 289 22.48 13.09 14.36
N ARG A 290 22.40 11.91 14.99
CA ARG A 290 22.21 11.79 16.44
C ARG A 290 23.42 12.33 17.24
N ALA A 291 24.64 12.05 16.78
CA ALA A 291 25.86 12.62 17.39
C ALA A 291 25.90 14.15 17.28
N MET A 292 25.22 14.72 16.30
CA MET A 292 24.98 16.17 16.17
C MET A 292 23.82 16.68 17.03
N GLY A 293 23.20 15.84 17.86
CA GLY A 293 22.08 16.21 18.74
C GLY A 293 20.72 16.28 18.06
N LYS A 294 20.55 15.71 16.85
CA LYS A 294 19.29 15.68 16.12
C LYS A 294 18.36 14.56 16.60
N THR A 295 17.07 14.85 16.72
CA THR A 295 16.04 13.85 16.94
C THR A 295 15.70 13.18 15.62
N VAL A 296 16.10 11.89 15.46
CA VAL A 296 15.92 11.12 14.22
C VAL A 296 14.82 10.09 14.43
N VAL A 297 13.83 10.10 13.52
CA VAL A 297 12.76 9.11 13.43
C VAL A 297 12.95 8.30 12.16
N MET A 298 12.86 6.97 12.28
CA MET A 298 12.96 6.04 11.15
C MET A 298 11.63 5.36 10.91
N CYS A 299 11.21 5.24 9.65
CA CYS A 299 9.97 4.57 9.31
C CYS A 299 10.07 3.83 7.97
N ALA A 300 9.18 2.85 7.79
CA ALA A 300 9.04 2.11 6.53
C ALA A 300 7.55 1.82 6.24
N PRO A 301 7.20 1.55 4.97
CA PRO A 301 5.83 1.18 4.61
C PRO A 301 5.34 -0.12 5.25
N THR A 302 6.24 -1.08 5.51
CA THR A 302 5.91 -2.40 6.06
C THR A 302 6.51 -2.63 7.45
N GLY A 303 5.86 -3.51 8.24
CA GLY A 303 6.31 -3.89 9.59
C GLY A 303 7.69 -4.54 9.58
N ARG A 304 7.94 -5.41 8.63
CA ARG A 304 9.21 -6.12 8.50
C ARG A 304 10.38 -5.22 8.15
N ALA A 305 10.19 -4.29 7.21
CA ALA A 305 11.23 -3.32 6.89
C ALA A 305 11.56 -2.46 8.12
N ALA A 306 10.55 -1.98 8.85
CA ALA A 306 10.73 -1.22 10.07
C ALA A 306 11.48 -2.01 11.15
N GLN A 307 11.14 -3.29 11.33
CA GLN A 307 11.80 -4.16 12.27
C GLN A 307 13.27 -4.40 11.90
N ARG A 308 13.55 -4.70 10.63
CA ARG A 308 14.93 -4.88 10.13
C ARG A 308 15.80 -3.63 10.39
N MET A 309 15.24 -2.45 10.13
CA MET A 309 15.91 -1.18 10.46
C MET A 309 16.24 -1.09 11.96
N ALA A 310 15.28 -1.47 12.84
CA ALA A 310 15.50 -1.47 14.28
C ALA A 310 16.61 -2.47 14.70
N GLU A 311 16.61 -3.66 14.15
CA GLU A 311 17.62 -4.70 14.42
C GLU A 311 19.03 -4.22 14.06
N ILE A 312 19.19 -3.67 12.84
CA ILE A 312 20.48 -3.15 12.36
C ILE A 312 20.92 -1.95 13.17
N SER A 313 20.02 -1.03 13.46
CA SER A 313 20.34 0.20 14.20
C SER A 313 20.66 -0.04 15.67
N ASN A 314 20.14 -1.12 16.26
CA ASN A 314 20.33 -1.47 17.68
C ASN A 314 21.34 -2.61 17.90
N ALA A 315 21.96 -3.15 16.83
CA ALA A 315 22.95 -4.24 16.92
C ALA A 315 24.16 -3.86 17.79
N ASN A 316 24.53 -2.59 17.84
CA ASN A 316 25.54 -2.09 18.76
C ASN A 316 24.92 -1.70 20.12
N ARG A 317 25.03 -2.60 21.09
CA ARG A 317 24.47 -2.51 22.46
C ARG A 317 24.97 -1.31 23.30
N SER A 318 25.81 -0.43 22.78
CA SER A 318 26.40 0.70 23.49
C SER A 318 25.53 1.96 23.55
N MET A 319 24.31 1.94 22.99
CA MET A 319 23.47 3.14 22.98
C MET A 319 22.49 3.18 24.15
N THR A 320 22.58 4.22 24.97
CA THR A 320 21.68 4.50 26.09
C THR A 320 20.24 4.79 25.67
N ASN A 321 20.00 5.06 24.37
CA ASN A 321 18.66 5.33 23.83
C ASN A 321 18.49 4.61 22.49
N PRO A 322 17.73 3.49 22.42
CA PRO A 322 17.56 2.73 21.18
C PRO A 322 16.82 3.56 20.14
N LEU A 323 17.19 3.41 18.87
CA LEU A 323 16.49 4.01 17.74
C LEU A 323 15.09 3.39 17.60
N GLN A 324 14.10 4.25 17.62
CA GLN A 324 12.73 3.84 17.32
C GLN A 324 12.53 3.77 15.80
N SER A 325 12.20 2.59 15.33
CA SER A 325 11.74 2.38 13.96
C SER A 325 10.33 1.80 13.99
N SER A 326 9.45 2.32 13.15
CA SER A 326 8.06 1.88 13.09
C SER A 326 7.52 1.90 11.67
N THR A 327 6.36 1.28 11.45
CA THR A 327 5.64 1.51 10.19
C THR A 327 5.15 2.95 10.11
N ILE A 328 5.03 3.49 8.88
CA ILE A 328 4.49 4.84 8.67
C ILE A 328 3.11 4.96 9.32
N HIS A 329 2.24 3.97 9.19
CA HIS A 329 0.91 3.98 9.82
C HIS A 329 0.97 4.11 11.35
N ARG A 330 1.90 3.38 12.01
CA ARG A 330 2.10 3.45 13.45
C ARG A 330 2.70 4.81 13.86
N LEU A 331 3.66 5.30 13.10
CA LEU A 331 4.27 6.62 13.32
C LEU A 331 3.23 7.74 13.27
N LEU A 332 2.27 7.62 12.35
CA LEU A 332 1.17 8.57 12.17
C LEU A 332 -0.01 8.33 13.13
N GLU A 333 0.09 7.34 14.03
CA GLU A 333 -0.98 6.99 14.98
C GLU A 333 -2.32 6.76 14.28
N PHE A 334 -2.32 5.90 13.25
CA PHE A 334 -3.52 5.58 12.48
C PHE A 334 -4.59 4.95 13.36
N LYS A 335 -5.79 5.54 13.37
CA LYS A 335 -6.99 5.03 14.06
C LYS A 335 -7.99 4.53 13.04
N ASP A 336 -8.25 3.23 13.05
CA ASP A 336 -9.28 2.61 12.24
C ASP A 336 -10.62 2.68 12.98
N PHE A 337 -11.57 3.44 12.45
CA PHE A 337 -12.92 3.54 13.03
C PHE A 337 -13.83 2.36 12.65
N SER A 338 -13.39 1.48 11.76
CA SER A 338 -14.18 0.31 11.35
C SER A 338 -14.30 -0.75 12.45
N SER A 339 -13.39 -0.75 13.42
CA SER A 339 -13.36 -1.74 14.50
C SER A 339 -14.14 -1.33 15.78
N GLN A 340 -14.54 -0.07 15.91
CA GLN A 340 -15.25 0.40 17.11
C GLN A 340 -16.76 0.20 17.06
N GLY A 341 -17.33 -0.16 15.91
CA GLY A 341 -18.78 -0.41 15.75
C GLY A 341 -19.23 -1.83 16.12
N ASP A 342 -18.32 -2.80 16.13
CA ASP A 342 -18.69 -4.22 16.29
C ASP A 342 -18.43 -4.77 17.70
N SER A 343 -17.80 -4.01 18.61
CA SER A 343 -17.36 -4.55 19.91
C SER A 343 -18.23 -4.20 21.13
N GLN A 344 -19.31 -3.45 20.98
CA GLN A 344 -20.09 -2.98 22.13
C GLN A 344 -21.52 -3.54 22.29
N ASN A 345 -21.99 -4.43 21.41
CA ASN A 345 -23.37 -4.94 21.51
C ASN A 345 -23.55 -6.46 21.42
N ASP A 346 -22.54 -7.29 21.69
CA ASP A 346 -22.70 -8.74 21.67
C ASP A 346 -22.69 -9.38 23.09
N ALA A 347 -23.37 -8.74 24.04
CA ALA A 347 -23.54 -9.34 25.37
C ALA A 347 -24.95 -9.89 25.65
N ASP A 348 -25.87 -9.90 24.68
CA ASP A 348 -27.18 -10.57 24.88
C ASP A 348 -27.79 -10.96 23.53
N SER A 349 -27.50 -12.16 23.05
CA SER A 349 -28.46 -12.96 22.28
C SER A 349 -27.98 -14.40 22.11
N ASN A 350 -28.55 -15.29 22.92
CA ASN A 350 -28.69 -16.72 22.59
C ASN A 350 -29.60 -16.82 21.34
N GLY A 351 -29.05 -17.25 20.22
CA GLY A 351 -29.83 -17.47 19.01
C GLY A 351 -28.98 -18.11 17.92
N THR A 352 -29.09 -19.45 17.87
CA THR A 352 -28.94 -20.34 16.69
C THR A 352 -28.14 -19.83 15.49
N GLY A 353 -27.15 -20.67 15.12
CA GLY A 353 -26.21 -20.52 14.02
C GLY A 353 -26.85 -20.24 12.68
N ASP A 354 -25.97 -19.82 11.80
CA ASP A 354 -26.04 -19.52 10.39
C ASP A 354 -25.97 -18.00 10.12
N ASP A 355 -24.74 -17.51 10.05
CA ASP A 355 -24.31 -16.41 9.17
C ASP A 355 -22.83 -16.07 9.43
N ILE A 356 -21.92 -17.05 9.23
CA ILE A 356 -20.51 -16.78 9.03
C ILE A 356 -20.24 -16.77 7.52
N SER A 357 -20.84 -15.81 6.84
CA SER A 357 -20.45 -15.48 5.48
C SER A 357 -19.57 -14.23 5.47
N SER A 358 -18.26 -14.47 5.28
CA SER A 358 -17.37 -13.61 4.51
C SER A 358 -17.36 -12.11 4.86
N ALA A 359 -16.62 -11.74 5.88
CA ALA A 359 -15.95 -10.46 5.82
C ALA A 359 -14.77 -10.57 4.84
N ALA A 360 -15.07 -10.78 3.56
CA ALA A 360 -14.13 -10.47 2.49
C ALA A 360 -13.80 -9.00 2.62
N VAL A 361 -12.61 -8.72 3.01
CA VAL A 361 -12.03 -7.40 2.88
C VAL A 361 -11.72 -7.22 1.41
N ASP A 362 -12.71 -6.76 0.71
CA ASP A 362 -12.53 -6.12 -0.56
C ASP A 362 -11.72 -4.84 -0.27
N ASP A 363 -10.44 -4.83 -0.64
CA ASP A 363 -9.53 -3.68 -0.60
C ASP A 363 -9.99 -2.56 -1.58
N SER A 364 -11.25 -2.59 -1.99
CA SER A 364 -11.82 -1.75 -3.04
C SER A 364 -11.88 -0.25 -2.74
N ASN A 365 -11.32 0.21 -1.62
CA ASN A 365 -11.26 1.64 -1.28
C ASN A 365 -9.87 2.08 -0.77
N ALA A 366 -8.80 1.60 -1.37
CA ALA A 366 -7.43 2.03 -1.04
C ALA A 366 -7.14 3.52 -1.36
N LEU A 367 -8.07 4.21 -2.02
CA LEU A 367 -7.91 5.63 -2.35
C LEU A 367 -8.40 6.57 -1.24
N SER A 368 -9.10 6.05 -0.24
CA SER A 368 -9.54 6.82 0.93
C SER A 368 -9.10 6.06 2.17
N PHE A 369 -8.20 6.64 2.96
CA PHE A 369 -7.89 6.11 4.29
C PHE A 369 -9.18 6.11 5.12
N LYS A 370 -9.67 4.93 5.50
CA LYS A 370 -10.88 4.77 6.35
C LYS A 370 -10.63 5.08 7.82
N GLY A 371 -9.43 5.49 8.16
CA GLY A 371 -9.02 5.95 9.46
C GLY A 371 -8.53 7.39 9.39
N VAL A 372 -8.33 7.97 10.54
CA VAL A 372 -7.72 9.28 10.70
C VAL A 372 -6.32 9.08 11.26
N PHE A 373 -5.35 9.72 10.62
CA PHE A 373 -4.03 9.86 11.18
C PHE A 373 -4.07 10.94 12.28
N ALA A 374 -3.70 10.56 13.50
CA ALA A 374 -3.65 11.52 14.63
C ALA A 374 -2.48 12.49 14.46
N ARG A 375 -1.41 12.08 13.78
CA ARG A 375 -0.30 12.95 13.38
C ARG A 375 -0.56 13.53 12.00
N ASN A 376 -0.52 14.85 11.93
CA ASN A 376 -0.81 15.65 10.74
C ASN A 376 -0.26 17.08 10.94
N ARG A 377 -0.56 18.00 10.03
CA ARG A 377 -0.09 19.39 10.11
C ARG A 377 -0.49 20.11 11.41
N ALA A 378 -1.65 19.80 11.99
CA ALA A 378 -2.11 20.37 13.25
C ALA A 378 -1.44 19.73 14.47
N ASN A 379 -1.01 18.46 14.35
CA ASN A 379 -0.32 17.71 15.38
C ASN A 379 0.90 17.00 14.77
N PRO A 380 1.98 17.75 14.46
CA PRO A 380 3.12 17.19 13.73
C PRO A 380 3.95 16.23 14.61
N LEU A 381 4.84 15.50 13.95
CA LEU A 381 5.84 14.66 14.59
C LEU A 381 6.86 15.56 15.34
N ASP A 382 7.36 15.06 16.46
CA ASP A 382 8.45 15.73 17.20
C ASP A 382 9.80 15.16 16.74
N CYS A 383 10.36 15.72 15.68
CA CYS A 383 11.62 15.26 15.10
C CYS A 383 12.32 16.34 14.26
N ASP A 384 13.64 16.20 14.16
CA ASP A 384 14.48 17.02 13.27
C ASP A 384 14.73 16.34 11.93
N VAL A 385 14.74 15.00 11.90
CA VAL A 385 15.03 14.20 10.72
C VAL A 385 14.09 13.02 10.64
N VAL A 386 13.50 12.81 9.47
CA VAL A 386 12.73 11.59 9.15
C VAL A 386 13.46 10.81 8.08
N VAL A 387 13.69 9.53 8.33
CA VAL A 387 14.26 8.58 7.38
C VAL A 387 13.18 7.57 6.98
N VAL A 388 12.91 7.50 5.69
CA VAL A 388 11.94 6.56 5.10
C VAL A 388 12.74 5.51 4.33
N ASP A 389 12.70 4.26 4.78
CA ASP A 389 13.32 3.13 4.07
C ASP A 389 12.26 2.34 3.28
N GLU A 390 12.72 1.51 2.34
CA GLU A 390 11.88 0.74 1.40
C GLU A 390 10.85 1.63 0.67
N ALA A 391 11.29 2.83 0.26
CA ALA A 391 10.43 3.84 -0.34
C ALA A 391 9.87 3.43 -1.73
N SER A 392 10.35 2.36 -2.36
CA SER A 392 9.72 1.76 -3.54
C SER A 392 8.26 1.33 -3.28
N MET A 393 7.97 0.96 -2.03
CA MET A 393 6.64 0.53 -1.59
C MET A 393 5.74 1.70 -1.12
N LEU A 394 6.24 2.94 -1.14
CA LEU A 394 5.50 4.13 -0.70
C LEU A 394 4.55 4.62 -1.79
N ASP A 395 3.25 4.51 -1.56
CA ASP A 395 2.23 5.06 -2.47
C ASP A 395 1.97 6.56 -2.24
N ALA A 396 1.27 7.20 -3.18
CA ALA A 396 1.02 8.63 -3.12
C ALA A 396 0.14 9.04 -1.92
N PRO A 397 -0.96 8.35 -1.57
CA PRO A 397 -1.75 8.69 -0.40
C PRO A 397 -0.97 8.62 0.91
N LEU A 398 -0.20 7.54 1.14
CA LEU A 398 0.59 7.37 2.35
C LEU A 398 1.74 8.38 2.45
N CYS A 399 2.36 8.70 1.30
CA CYS A 399 3.39 9.74 1.23
C CYS A 399 2.82 11.12 1.56
N ALA A 400 1.67 11.47 1.00
CA ALA A 400 1.00 12.74 1.30
C ALA A 400 0.68 12.88 2.79
N ALA A 401 0.13 11.82 3.41
CA ALA A 401 -0.16 11.80 4.84
C ALA A 401 1.11 11.91 5.71
N LEU A 402 2.19 11.24 5.31
CA LEU A 402 3.47 11.34 6.01
C LEU A 402 4.04 12.75 5.94
N LEU A 403 4.08 13.37 4.76
CA LEU A 403 4.60 14.73 4.57
C LEU A 403 3.77 15.77 5.31
N ASP A 404 2.46 15.57 5.43
CA ASP A 404 1.58 16.46 6.21
C ASP A 404 1.90 16.42 7.71
N ALA A 405 2.42 15.30 8.22
CA ALA A 405 2.80 15.13 9.62
C ALA A 405 4.26 15.55 9.92
N ILE A 406 5.14 15.61 8.92
CA ILE A 406 6.55 15.99 9.13
C ILE A 406 6.67 17.51 9.31
N PRO A 407 7.27 17.99 10.41
CA PRO A 407 7.47 19.43 10.62
C PRO A 407 8.12 20.11 9.40
N PRO A 408 7.70 21.33 9.04
CA PRO A 408 8.26 22.02 7.88
C PRO A 408 9.78 22.24 7.95
N LYS A 409 10.35 22.29 9.16
CA LYS A 409 11.79 22.45 9.38
C LYS A 409 12.56 21.15 9.41
N ALA A 410 11.90 20.02 9.57
CA ALA A 410 12.55 18.73 9.62
C ALA A 410 13.13 18.33 8.25
N GLN A 411 14.21 17.57 8.28
CA GLN A 411 14.86 17.01 7.11
C GLN A 411 14.20 15.70 6.71
N LEU A 412 14.16 15.40 5.41
CA LEU A 412 13.62 14.17 4.87
C LEU A 412 14.70 13.40 4.11
N ILE A 413 14.94 12.15 4.50
CA ILE A 413 15.85 11.22 3.82
C ILE A 413 15.01 10.04 3.32
N ILE A 414 15.00 9.82 2.01
CA ILE A 414 14.22 8.78 1.34
C ILE A 414 15.19 7.73 0.82
N VAL A 415 15.04 6.48 1.26
CA VAL A 415 15.92 5.37 0.89
C VAL A 415 15.08 4.27 0.23
N GLY A 416 15.56 3.71 -0.88
CA GLY A 416 14.85 2.64 -1.54
C GLY A 416 15.56 2.08 -2.76
N ASP A 417 14.90 1.17 -3.43
CA ASP A 417 15.36 0.56 -4.67
C ASP A 417 14.29 0.78 -5.74
N ALA A 418 14.56 1.65 -6.70
CA ALA A 418 13.59 2.07 -7.72
C ALA A 418 13.23 0.94 -8.72
N ASP A 419 14.06 -0.09 -8.80
CA ASP A 419 13.93 -1.19 -9.76
C ASP A 419 13.13 -2.37 -9.19
N GLN A 420 12.89 -2.38 -7.86
CA GLN A 420 11.99 -3.35 -7.22
C GLN A 420 10.53 -3.11 -7.60
N LEU A 421 9.67 -4.06 -7.20
CA LEU A 421 8.23 -3.91 -7.37
C LEU A 421 7.75 -2.59 -6.76
N PRO A 422 6.91 -1.83 -7.47
CA PRO A 422 6.34 -0.60 -6.96
C PRO A 422 5.34 -0.87 -5.81
N SER A 423 4.85 0.21 -5.19
CA SER A 423 3.81 0.14 -4.16
C SER A 423 2.57 -0.62 -4.64
N VAL A 424 1.84 -1.28 -3.73
CA VAL A 424 0.53 -1.88 -4.07
C VAL A 424 -0.48 -0.78 -4.35
N GLY A 425 -0.46 0.31 -3.58
CA GLY A 425 -1.30 1.48 -3.79
C GLY A 425 -0.86 2.34 -4.98
N PRO A 426 -1.68 3.34 -5.35
CA PRO A 426 -1.47 4.17 -6.53
C PRO A 426 -0.32 5.17 -6.37
N GLY A 427 0.30 5.50 -7.51
CA GLY A 427 1.45 6.40 -7.57
C GLY A 427 2.79 5.65 -7.68
N ALA A 428 3.86 6.40 -7.91
CA ALA A 428 5.23 5.90 -8.03
C ALA A 428 6.22 6.92 -7.44
N VAL A 429 6.03 7.22 -6.14
CA VAL A 429 6.68 8.37 -5.48
C VAL A 429 8.19 8.39 -5.64
N LEU A 430 8.89 7.28 -5.32
CA LEU A 430 10.34 7.22 -5.43
C LEU A 430 10.83 7.41 -6.87
N ARG A 431 10.19 6.70 -7.83
CA ARG A 431 10.54 6.81 -9.25
C ARG A 431 10.31 8.21 -9.78
N ASP A 432 9.16 8.82 -9.46
CA ASP A 432 8.82 10.16 -9.93
C ASP A 432 9.71 11.23 -9.31
N LEU A 433 10.12 11.05 -8.05
CA LEU A 433 11.08 11.91 -7.37
C LEU A 433 12.45 11.90 -8.09
N ILE A 434 12.94 10.72 -8.45
CA ILE A 434 14.19 10.55 -9.21
C ILE A 434 14.04 11.15 -10.61
N ALA A 435 12.98 10.82 -11.32
CA ALA A 435 12.71 11.30 -12.68
C ALA A 435 12.57 12.83 -12.77
N SER A 436 12.10 13.47 -11.71
CA SER A 436 11.99 14.93 -11.65
C SER A 436 13.33 15.65 -11.60
N GLN A 437 14.39 14.99 -11.14
CA GLN A 437 15.73 15.58 -10.92
C GLN A 437 15.74 16.81 -9.99
N ARG A 438 14.65 17.11 -9.31
CA ARG A 438 14.53 18.26 -8.39
C ARG A 438 15.10 17.96 -7.01
N CYS A 439 14.94 16.74 -6.54
CA CYS A 439 15.49 16.31 -5.26
C CYS A 439 16.94 15.84 -5.45
N PRO A 440 17.91 16.28 -4.62
CA PRO A 440 19.24 15.70 -4.59
C PRO A 440 19.14 14.18 -4.44
N HIS A 441 19.79 13.46 -5.35
CA HIS A 441 19.70 12.01 -5.46
C HIS A 441 21.10 11.42 -5.61
N VAL A 442 21.38 10.40 -4.80
CA VAL A 442 22.59 9.60 -4.92
C VAL A 442 22.22 8.15 -5.22
N HIS A 443 22.77 7.62 -6.30
CA HIS A 443 22.59 6.23 -6.69
C HIS A 443 23.87 5.44 -6.39
N LEU A 444 23.73 4.38 -5.55
CA LEU A 444 24.82 3.44 -5.24
C LEU A 444 24.81 2.33 -6.28
N ALA A 445 25.77 2.39 -7.21
CA ALA A 445 25.94 1.38 -8.25
C ALA A 445 27.01 0.34 -7.88
N GLU A 446 27.94 0.69 -6.98
CA GLU A 446 29.06 -0.18 -6.61
C GLU A 446 28.58 -1.32 -5.72
N VAL A 447 28.93 -2.53 -6.10
CA VAL A 447 28.69 -3.74 -5.32
C VAL A 447 29.90 -4.00 -4.44
N PHE A 448 29.68 -4.26 -3.15
CA PHE A 448 30.81 -4.52 -2.26
C PHE A 448 31.49 -5.86 -2.57
N ARG A 449 32.81 -5.94 -2.34
CA ARG A 449 33.70 -7.07 -2.66
C ARG A 449 33.17 -8.46 -2.26
N GLN A 450 32.43 -8.57 -1.17
CA GLN A 450 31.78 -9.82 -0.77
C GLN A 450 30.60 -10.18 -1.67
N ALA A 451 29.91 -9.16 -2.19
CA ALA A 451 28.78 -9.33 -3.10
C ALA A 451 29.20 -9.42 -4.58
N GLU A 452 30.41 -8.98 -4.95
CA GLU A 452 30.95 -9.12 -6.33
C GLU A 452 31.12 -10.57 -6.75
N LYS A 453 31.40 -11.47 -5.81
CA LYS A 453 31.52 -12.91 -6.07
C LYS A 453 30.18 -13.63 -6.12
N SER A 454 29.11 -12.97 -5.66
CA SER A 454 27.76 -13.54 -5.61
C SER A 454 27.13 -13.55 -6.99
N LYS A 455 26.81 -14.74 -7.48
CA LYS A 455 26.06 -14.92 -8.73
C LYS A 455 24.61 -14.42 -8.59
N ILE A 456 24.05 -14.42 -7.38
CA ILE A 456 22.72 -13.83 -7.08
C ILE A 456 22.73 -12.33 -7.42
N VAL A 457 23.75 -11.61 -6.97
CA VAL A 457 23.87 -10.16 -7.21
C VAL A 457 24.13 -9.89 -8.69
N GLY A 458 25.01 -10.69 -9.34
CA GLY A 458 25.24 -10.62 -10.78
C GLY A 458 23.98 -10.84 -11.60
N ALA A 459 23.20 -11.87 -11.26
CA ALA A 459 21.90 -12.16 -11.89
C ALA A 459 20.90 -11.01 -11.70
N ALA A 460 20.80 -10.45 -10.50
CA ALA A 460 19.90 -9.31 -10.25
C ALA A 460 20.27 -8.11 -11.12
N HIS A 461 21.57 -7.79 -11.25
CA HIS A 461 22.01 -6.68 -12.11
C HIS A 461 21.81 -6.95 -13.60
N ALA A 462 22.05 -8.17 -14.08
CA ALA A 462 21.77 -8.55 -15.47
C ALA A 462 20.27 -8.38 -15.77
N ILE A 463 19.40 -8.96 -14.94
CA ILE A 463 17.95 -8.85 -15.08
C ILE A 463 17.52 -7.37 -15.10
N ASN A 464 18.08 -6.54 -14.25
CA ASN A 464 17.71 -5.12 -14.18
C ASN A 464 18.07 -4.37 -15.48
N ARG A 465 19.22 -4.68 -16.09
CA ARG A 465 19.60 -4.13 -17.41
C ARG A 465 18.75 -4.66 -18.57
N GLY A 466 18.05 -5.76 -18.36
CA GLY A 466 17.28 -6.45 -19.40
C GLY A 466 18.08 -7.55 -20.10
N ASP A 467 19.22 -7.92 -19.52
CA ASP A 467 20.06 -8.99 -20.01
C ASP A 467 19.64 -10.32 -19.36
N PHE A 468 19.70 -11.40 -20.13
CA PHE A 468 19.52 -12.73 -19.55
C PHE A 468 20.73 -13.03 -18.66
N PRO A 469 20.54 -13.54 -17.41
CA PRO A 469 21.66 -13.82 -16.51
C PRO A 469 22.39 -15.11 -16.92
N GLU A 470 23.33 -15.01 -17.84
CA GLU A 470 24.07 -16.17 -18.38
C GLU A 470 25.13 -16.71 -17.43
N ASP A 471 25.59 -15.91 -16.48
CA ASP A 471 26.62 -16.28 -15.50
C ASP A 471 26.15 -17.24 -14.39
N ILE A 472 24.87 -17.58 -14.34
CA ILE A 472 24.31 -18.52 -13.36
C ILE A 472 24.44 -19.96 -13.85
N ILE A 473 24.61 -20.89 -12.92
CA ILE A 473 24.68 -22.31 -13.30
C ILE A 473 23.30 -22.78 -13.77
N LYS A 474 23.26 -23.26 -15.01
CA LYS A 474 22.07 -23.92 -15.55
C LYS A 474 22.08 -25.40 -15.15
N ALA A 475 20.95 -25.88 -14.64
CA ALA A 475 20.73 -27.27 -14.30
C ALA A 475 19.48 -27.84 -14.95
N THR A 476 19.45 -29.15 -15.18
CA THR A 476 18.29 -29.88 -15.66
C THR A 476 17.89 -30.94 -14.65
N TRP A 477 16.59 -31.28 -14.64
CA TRP A 477 16.04 -32.30 -13.74
C TRP A 477 16.05 -33.68 -14.49
N SER A 478 16.78 -34.64 -13.95
CA SER A 478 16.86 -36.00 -14.55
C SER A 478 15.74 -36.95 -14.08
N GLY A 479 14.81 -36.47 -13.22
CA GLY A 479 13.81 -37.31 -12.55
C GLY A 479 14.22 -37.80 -11.16
N SER A 480 15.52 -37.68 -10.81
CA SER A 480 16.04 -38.09 -9.51
C SER A 480 17.06 -37.14 -8.90
N GLN A 481 17.74 -36.33 -9.74
CA GLN A 481 18.76 -35.38 -9.31
C GLN A 481 18.86 -34.19 -10.26
N LEU A 482 19.41 -33.09 -9.75
CA LEU A 482 19.77 -31.91 -10.55
C LEU A 482 21.19 -32.10 -11.11
N ILE A 483 21.31 -31.94 -12.41
CA ILE A 483 22.58 -32.08 -13.15
C ILE A 483 22.88 -30.70 -13.76
N ALA A 484 24.06 -30.17 -13.52
CA ALA A 484 24.51 -28.96 -14.21
C ALA A 484 24.70 -29.24 -15.70
N SER A 485 24.13 -28.35 -16.55
CA SER A 485 24.06 -28.58 -17.98
C SER A 485 25.42 -28.48 -18.71
N ASP A 486 26.30 -27.61 -18.16
CA ASP A 486 27.59 -27.32 -18.77
C ASP A 486 28.69 -28.29 -18.29
N ASP A 487 28.61 -28.80 -17.08
CA ASP A 487 29.54 -29.77 -16.51
C ASP A 487 28.85 -30.58 -15.42
N ALA A 488 28.58 -31.85 -15.71
CA ALA A 488 27.91 -32.79 -14.82
C ALA A 488 28.70 -33.07 -13.50
N SER A 489 29.99 -32.72 -13.44
CA SER A 489 30.82 -32.86 -12.24
C SER A 489 30.60 -31.76 -11.20
N ILE A 490 29.85 -30.69 -11.56
CA ILE A 490 29.57 -29.57 -10.66
C ILE A 490 28.63 -30.01 -9.54
N ASP A 491 29.12 -29.95 -8.30
CA ASP A 491 28.31 -30.21 -7.11
C ASP A 491 27.48 -28.98 -6.71
N LEU A 492 26.19 -28.99 -7.04
CA LEU A 492 25.24 -27.93 -6.68
C LEU A 492 24.99 -27.82 -5.17
N GLY A 493 25.34 -28.84 -4.39
CA GLY A 493 25.29 -28.84 -2.93
C GLY A 493 26.48 -28.13 -2.27
N ASP A 494 27.58 -27.88 -2.98
CA ASP A 494 28.71 -27.14 -2.44
C ASP A 494 28.46 -25.63 -2.52
N ALA A 495 28.48 -24.96 -1.35
CA ALA A 495 28.30 -23.52 -1.23
C ALA A 495 29.45 -22.70 -1.87
N ASN A 496 30.64 -23.28 -2.06
CA ASN A 496 31.76 -22.62 -2.70
C ASN A 496 31.70 -22.62 -4.24
N VAL A 497 30.83 -23.47 -4.81
CA VAL A 497 30.68 -23.62 -6.27
C VAL A 497 29.78 -22.52 -6.82
N THR A 498 28.60 -22.34 -6.24
CA THR A 498 27.65 -21.28 -6.65
C THR A 498 26.64 -20.97 -5.56
N ASP A 499 26.15 -19.75 -5.54
CA ASP A 499 25.00 -19.32 -4.74
C ASP A 499 23.71 -19.14 -5.59
N CYS A 500 23.78 -19.32 -6.92
CA CYS A 500 22.66 -19.14 -7.84
C CYS A 500 22.58 -20.25 -8.88
N VAL A 501 21.42 -20.91 -8.95
CA VAL A 501 21.14 -22.00 -9.89
C VAL A 501 19.83 -21.73 -10.61
N TRP A 502 19.81 -21.91 -11.94
CA TRP A 502 18.59 -21.93 -12.71
C TRP A 502 18.29 -23.35 -13.19
N VAL A 503 17.17 -23.91 -12.73
CA VAL A 503 16.67 -25.21 -13.19
C VAL A 503 15.69 -24.98 -14.33
N ASP A 504 16.09 -25.39 -15.53
CA ASP A 504 15.26 -25.29 -16.72
C ASP A 504 14.17 -26.36 -16.70
N THR A 505 12.91 -25.93 -16.58
CA THR A 505 11.72 -26.80 -16.55
C THR A 505 10.98 -26.84 -17.91
N THR A 506 11.63 -26.46 -19.00
CA THR A 506 10.99 -26.34 -20.33
C THR A 506 10.36 -27.65 -20.80
N GLU A 507 10.95 -28.81 -20.45
CA GLU A 507 10.43 -30.13 -20.89
C GLU A 507 9.19 -30.57 -20.08
N LYS A 508 9.10 -30.17 -18.80
CA LYS A 508 8.00 -30.55 -17.91
C LYS A 508 7.64 -29.36 -17.00
N GLU A 509 6.71 -28.55 -17.46
CA GLU A 509 6.22 -27.37 -16.76
C GLU A 509 4.94 -27.68 -15.99
N ASP A 510 5.01 -28.58 -15.01
CA ASP A 510 3.86 -28.97 -14.17
C ASP A 510 4.17 -28.87 -12.68
N ASP A 511 3.11 -28.90 -11.86
CA ASP A 511 3.21 -28.85 -10.40
C ASP A 511 3.92 -30.10 -9.81
N ALA A 512 3.83 -31.25 -10.47
CA ALA A 512 4.44 -32.49 -9.99
C ALA A 512 5.96 -32.40 -10.09
N THR A 513 6.49 -32.00 -11.24
CA THR A 513 7.93 -31.80 -11.46
C THR A 513 8.49 -30.73 -10.49
N ALA A 514 7.78 -29.63 -10.30
CA ALA A 514 8.21 -28.59 -9.35
C ALA A 514 8.29 -29.13 -7.90
N ARG A 515 7.37 -30.00 -7.48
CA ARG A 515 7.38 -30.64 -6.15
C ARG A 515 8.53 -31.65 -6.02
N GLU A 516 8.81 -32.44 -7.04
CA GLU A 516 9.94 -33.38 -7.07
C GLU A 516 11.27 -32.63 -6.89
N ILE A 517 11.47 -31.56 -7.67
CA ILE A 517 12.67 -30.72 -7.60
C ILE A 517 12.78 -30.07 -6.21
N LEU A 518 11.68 -29.51 -5.69
CA LEU A 518 11.64 -28.94 -4.33
C LEU A 518 11.98 -29.98 -3.28
N SER A 519 11.47 -31.22 -3.40
CA SER A 519 11.81 -32.30 -2.50
C SER A 519 13.31 -32.58 -2.50
N PHE A 520 13.92 -32.71 -3.67
CA PHE A 520 15.35 -32.92 -3.83
C PHE A 520 16.17 -31.75 -3.23
N ILE A 521 15.77 -30.50 -3.46
CA ILE A 521 16.45 -29.34 -2.88
C ILE A 521 16.41 -29.41 -1.35
N ILE A 522 15.25 -29.77 -0.77
CA ILE A 522 15.04 -29.84 0.69
C ILE A 522 15.82 -31.01 1.29
N ASP A 523 15.85 -32.16 0.64
CA ASP A 523 16.41 -33.40 1.20
C ASP A 523 17.92 -33.52 0.95
N ASP A 524 18.47 -32.98 -0.14
CA ASP A 524 19.86 -33.11 -0.54
C ASP A 524 20.65 -31.80 -0.51
N ILE A 525 20.23 -30.76 -1.25
CA ILE A 525 21.02 -29.54 -1.43
C ILE A 525 21.12 -28.72 -0.15
N LEU A 526 20.00 -28.45 0.52
CA LEU A 526 19.97 -27.60 1.72
C LEU A 526 20.74 -28.20 2.90
N PRO A 527 20.64 -29.52 3.21
CA PRO A 527 21.44 -30.14 4.28
C PRO A 527 22.93 -30.08 4.02
N ARG A 528 23.40 -30.34 2.77
CA ARG A 528 24.81 -30.23 2.41
C ARG A 528 25.35 -28.80 2.59
N ARG A 529 24.52 -27.78 2.37
CA ARG A 529 24.82 -26.38 2.62
C ARG A 529 24.59 -25.94 4.08
N ARG A 530 24.21 -26.85 4.96
CA ARG A 530 23.88 -26.57 6.37
C ARG A 530 22.78 -25.52 6.55
N ILE A 531 21.80 -25.52 5.64
CA ILE A 531 20.65 -24.64 5.67
C ILE A 531 19.43 -25.41 6.18
N ASN A 532 18.89 -25.01 7.33
CA ASN A 532 17.66 -25.60 7.86
C ASN A 532 16.45 -25.14 7.04
N ALA A 533 15.82 -26.05 6.30
CA ALA A 533 14.68 -25.73 5.44
C ALA A 533 13.50 -25.15 6.24
N LYS A 534 13.20 -25.69 7.45
CA LYS A 534 12.08 -25.19 8.27
C LYS A 534 12.23 -23.73 8.70
N GLU A 535 13.45 -23.23 8.85
CA GLU A 535 13.70 -21.89 9.37
C GLU A 535 14.13 -20.90 8.29
N LYS A 536 14.97 -21.36 7.32
CA LYS A 536 15.73 -20.48 6.44
C LYS A 536 15.33 -20.55 4.97
N LEU A 537 14.55 -21.57 4.55
CA LEU A 537 14.02 -21.65 3.19
C LEU A 537 12.76 -20.79 3.04
N GLN A 538 12.66 -20.07 1.95
CA GLN A 538 11.44 -19.43 1.49
C GLN A 538 11.17 -19.77 0.02
N VAL A 539 10.00 -20.32 -0.26
CA VAL A 539 9.55 -20.56 -1.62
C VAL A 539 8.71 -19.36 -2.08
N LEU A 540 8.99 -18.84 -3.27
CA LEU A 540 8.33 -17.68 -3.84
C LEU A 540 7.67 -18.03 -5.18
N SER A 541 6.48 -17.46 -5.42
CA SER A 541 5.75 -17.58 -6.68
C SER A 541 5.18 -16.21 -7.08
N PRO A 542 4.99 -15.93 -8.38
CA PRO A 542 4.31 -14.72 -8.85
C PRO A 542 2.85 -14.65 -8.41
N MET A 543 2.17 -15.79 -8.33
CA MET A 543 0.72 -15.89 -8.18
C MET A 543 0.31 -16.62 -6.90
N ARG A 544 -0.90 -16.30 -6.43
CA ARG A 544 -1.49 -16.94 -5.26
C ARG A 544 -2.18 -18.25 -5.60
N LYS A 545 -2.85 -18.35 -6.76
CA LYS A 545 -3.61 -19.51 -7.25
C LYS A 545 -3.14 -19.91 -8.64
N GLY A 546 -3.39 -21.14 -9.03
CA GLY A 546 -2.97 -21.72 -10.32
C GLY A 546 -1.76 -22.63 -10.18
N ASN A 547 -1.17 -23.02 -11.30
CA ASN A 547 0.00 -23.90 -11.34
C ASN A 547 1.22 -23.21 -10.72
N ASN A 548 2.00 -23.95 -9.95
CA ASN A 548 3.18 -23.45 -9.25
C ASN A 548 2.89 -22.19 -8.40
N SER A 549 1.66 -22.09 -7.88
CA SER A 549 1.21 -20.96 -7.08
C SER A 549 1.61 -21.10 -5.60
N ALA A 550 1.54 -20.00 -4.87
CA ALA A 550 1.81 -20.02 -3.44
C ALA A 550 0.88 -20.99 -2.67
N ALA A 551 -0.38 -21.17 -3.10
CA ALA A 551 -1.33 -22.08 -2.45
C ALA A 551 -0.95 -23.56 -2.68
N THR A 552 -0.69 -23.97 -3.93
CA THR A 552 -0.30 -25.34 -4.26
C THR A 552 1.01 -25.74 -3.61
N LEU A 553 1.98 -24.80 -3.60
CA LEU A 553 3.28 -24.99 -2.98
C LEU A 553 3.20 -25.05 -1.44
N ASN A 554 2.33 -24.26 -0.79
CA ASN A 554 2.11 -24.35 0.66
C ASN A 554 1.55 -25.69 1.09
N ALA A 555 0.58 -26.24 0.37
CA ALA A 555 0.02 -27.55 0.67
C ALA A 555 1.10 -28.64 0.63
N PHE A 556 1.92 -28.65 -0.43
CA PHE A 556 3.03 -29.60 -0.55
C PHE A 556 4.09 -29.40 0.54
N LEU A 557 4.56 -28.17 0.76
CA LEU A 557 5.63 -27.89 1.71
C LEU A 557 5.23 -28.16 3.14
N ARG A 558 3.96 -27.97 3.50
CA ARG A 558 3.44 -28.34 4.81
C ARG A 558 3.58 -29.82 5.05
N GLU A 559 3.14 -30.67 4.10
CA GLU A 559 3.28 -32.13 4.22
C GLU A 559 4.76 -32.55 4.25
N LYS A 560 5.62 -31.88 3.50
CA LYS A 560 7.06 -32.21 3.43
C LYS A 560 7.83 -31.78 4.68
N LEU A 561 7.57 -30.56 5.18
CA LEU A 561 8.33 -29.96 6.28
C LEU A 561 7.69 -30.12 7.66
N ASN A 562 6.39 -30.31 7.71
CA ASN A 562 5.61 -30.43 8.94
C ASN A 562 4.52 -31.51 8.80
N ALA A 563 4.95 -32.76 8.47
CA ALA A 563 4.06 -33.91 8.38
C ALA A 563 3.30 -34.13 9.70
N ALA A 564 2.08 -34.63 9.64
CA ALA A 564 1.33 -34.99 10.84
C ALA A 564 2.00 -36.18 11.52
N ASP A 565 2.50 -35.99 12.74
CA ASP A 565 2.82 -37.08 13.61
C ASP A 565 1.50 -37.75 13.99
N GLY A 566 1.35 -39.06 13.74
CA GLY A 566 0.10 -39.82 13.91
C GLY A 566 -0.57 -39.77 15.29
N SER A 567 -0.06 -38.96 16.22
CA SER A 567 -0.58 -38.70 17.56
C SER A 567 -1.31 -37.37 17.74
N ASP A 568 -1.16 -36.40 16.81
CA ASP A 568 -1.81 -35.08 16.90
C ASP A 568 -3.11 -35.02 16.07
N SER A 569 -4.18 -35.64 16.61
CA SER A 569 -5.55 -35.60 16.09
C SER A 569 -6.26 -34.24 16.33
N SER A 570 -5.53 -33.14 16.56
CA SER A 570 -6.11 -31.81 16.63
C SER A 570 -6.20 -31.13 15.23
N GLU A 571 -6.72 -31.89 14.24
CA GLU A 571 -7.31 -31.23 13.06
C GLU A 571 -8.58 -30.52 13.51
N PHE A 572 -8.72 -29.24 13.13
CA PHE A 572 -10.01 -28.58 13.22
C PHE A 572 -11.03 -29.41 12.43
N ALA A 573 -11.81 -30.22 13.13
CA ALA A 573 -12.81 -31.11 12.54
C ALA A 573 -13.74 -30.25 11.64
N THR A 574 -13.66 -30.51 10.36
CA THR A 574 -14.53 -29.92 9.35
C THR A 574 -15.93 -30.49 9.50
N ALA A 575 -16.90 -29.64 9.76
CA ALA A 575 -18.28 -29.96 9.46
C ALA A 575 -18.40 -30.09 7.91
N SER A 576 -18.83 -31.31 7.53
CA SER A 576 -19.39 -31.75 6.25
C SER A 576 -19.34 -30.81 5.05
N SER A 577 -18.63 -31.27 4.01
CA SER A 577 -18.77 -30.87 2.62
C SER A 577 -20.22 -31.06 2.14
N SER A 578 -20.97 -29.99 1.99
CA SER A 578 -22.13 -29.94 1.11
C SER A 578 -21.71 -29.32 -0.22
N SER A 579 -21.89 -30.09 -1.28
CA SER A 579 -21.75 -29.72 -2.67
C SER A 579 -22.53 -28.45 -3.01
N PHE A 580 -21.82 -27.40 -3.39
CA PHE A 580 -22.43 -26.23 -4.04
C PHE A 580 -21.80 -26.03 -5.41
N SER A 581 -22.68 -25.93 -6.39
CA SER A 581 -22.44 -25.70 -7.81
C SER A 581 -22.01 -24.25 -8.06
N THR A 582 -21.03 -24.16 -8.89
CA THR A 582 -20.40 -23.12 -9.70
C THR A 582 -21.19 -21.86 -10.07
N ASP A 583 -20.42 -20.79 -10.16
CA ASP A 583 -20.52 -19.52 -10.90
C ASP A 583 -20.77 -18.30 -10.01
N ASP A 584 -19.71 -17.88 -9.28
CA ASP A 584 -19.56 -16.48 -8.84
C ASP A 584 -18.16 -16.20 -8.25
N GLU A 585 -17.69 -14.97 -8.36
CA GLU A 585 -16.42 -14.47 -7.80
C GLU A 585 -16.27 -14.68 -6.27
N SER A 586 -17.26 -15.16 -5.57
CA SER A 586 -17.26 -15.55 -4.14
C SER A 586 -16.41 -16.80 -3.85
N ASP A 587 -16.05 -17.59 -4.86
CA ASP A 587 -15.21 -18.78 -4.73
C ASP A 587 -13.76 -18.49 -4.33
N PHE A 588 -13.33 -17.21 -4.42
CA PHE A 588 -11.99 -16.77 -4.06
C PHE A 588 -11.68 -16.89 -2.56
N LEU A 589 -12.69 -16.94 -1.70
CA LEU A 589 -12.54 -16.95 -0.25
C LEU A 589 -12.63 -18.34 0.38
N HIS A 590 -13.32 -19.27 -0.27
CA HIS A 590 -13.59 -20.60 0.30
C HIS A 590 -12.34 -21.49 0.36
N ASN A 591 -11.45 -21.44 -0.67
CA ASN A 591 -10.27 -22.30 -0.72
C ASN A 591 -9.18 -21.89 0.28
N ASP A 592 -8.99 -20.57 0.51
CA ASP A 592 -8.04 -20.12 1.54
C ASP A 592 -8.51 -20.47 2.95
N ALA A 593 -9.82 -20.40 3.19
CA ALA A 593 -10.41 -20.79 4.47
C ALA A 593 -10.20 -22.29 4.75
N ALA A 594 -10.33 -23.15 3.74
CA ALA A 594 -10.10 -24.60 3.88
C ALA A 594 -8.65 -24.94 4.21
N ASP A 595 -7.67 -24.23 3.60
CA ASP A 595 -6.25 -24.45 3.88
C ASP A 595 -5.83 -23.91 5.26
N ILE A 596 -6.42 -22.79 5.68
CA ILE A 596 -6.17 -22.20 7.01
C ILE A 596 -6.80 -23.04 8.12
N LEU A 597 -7.94 -23.68 7.87
CA LEU A 597 -8.59 -24.58 8.83
C LEU A 597 -7.78 -25.86 9.11
N LYS A 598 -6.75 -26.14 8.28
CA LYS A 598 -5.85 -27.30 8.43
C LYS A 598 -4.51 -26.96 9.07
N LEU A 599 -4.34 -25.78 9.70
CA LEU A 599 -3.10 -25.44 10.37
C LEU A 599 -2.74 -26.48 11.46
N ARG A 600 -1.45 -26.76 11.58
CA ARG A 600 -0.87 -27.68 12.56
C ARG A 600 0.13 -26.94 13.44
N LYS A 601 0.40 -27.47 14.61
CA LYS A 601 1.52 -27.02 15.44
C LYS A 601 2.82 -27.14 14.63
N GLY A 602 3.65 -26.08 14.64
CA GLY A 602 4.87 -25.97 13.84
C GLY A 602 4.68 -25.33 12.48
N ASP A 603 3.46 -25.08 12.02
CA ASP A 603 3.24 -24.42 10.75
C ASP A 603 3.71 -22.96 10.76
N ARG A 604 4.31 -22.55 9.65
CA ARG A 604 4.66 -21.16 9.41
C ARG A 604 3.45 -20.41 8.89
N VAL A 605 3.18 -19.25 9.48
CA VAL A 605 2.06 -18.38 9.12
C VAL A 605 2.51 -16.95 8.90
N LEU A 606 1.77 -16.22 8.07
CA LEU A 606 1.96 -14.81 7.77
C LEU A 606 0.75 -14.02 8.27
N GLN A 607 0.97 -12.93 8.98
CA GLN A 607 -0.07 -11.98 9.34
C GLN A 607 -0.57 -11.21 8.10
N LYS A 608 -1.89 -11.22 7.85
CA LYS A 608 -2.53 -10.54 6.68
C LYS A 608 -2.75 -9.05 6.89
N ARG A 609 -2.99 -8.63 8.13
CA ARG A 609 -3.42 -7.28 8.49
C ARG A 609 -2.65 -6.77 9.70
N ASN A 610 -2.54 -5.46 9.80
CA ASN A 610 -2.02 -4.86 11.01
C ASN A 610 -3.01 -5.05 12.16
N ASP A 611 -2.53 -5.56 13.29
CA ASP A 611 -3.24 -5.59 14.56
C ASP A 611 -2.41 -4.81 15.58
N TYR A 612 -2.83 -3.56 15.78
CA TYR A 612 -2.10 -2.64 16.66
C TYR A 612 -2.26 -3.00 18.15
N THR A 613 -3.34 -3.68 18.51
CA THR A 613 -3.59 -4.14 19.89
C THR A 613 -2.70 -5.32 20.25
N LYS A 614 -2.55 -6.24 19.32
CA LYS A 614 -1.66 -7.40 19.47
C LYS A 614 -0.21 -7.09 19.07
N GLU A 615 0.06 -5.90 18.52
CA GLU A 615 1.36 -5.45 17.99
C GLU A 615 1.98 -6.40 16.96
N VAL A 616 1.15 -6.95 16.08
CA VAL A 616 1.56 -7.73 14.92
C VAL A 616 1.11 -7.06 13.63
N PHE A 617 1.95 -7.12 12.62
CA PHE A 617 1.78 -6.31 11.41
C PHE A 617 1.67 -7.17 10.16
N ASN A 618 1.06 -6.60 9.13
CA ASN A 618 0.98 -7.25 7.82
C ASN A 618 2.40 -7.59 7.33
N GLY A 619 2.59 -8.88 7.01
CA GLY A 619 3.88 -9.40 6.58
C GLY A 619 4.69 -10.07 7.68
N ASP A 620 4.31 -9.97 8.96
CA ASP A 620 5.01 -10.66 10.04
C ASP A 620 4.88 -12.16 9.90
N LEU A 621 6.01 -12.87 10.02
CA LEU A 621 6.06 -14.33 10.01
C LEU A 621 6.05 -14.86 11.43
N GLY A 622 5.17 -15.82 11.68
CA GLY A 622 5.06 -16.52 12.93
C GLY A 622 5.06 -18.04 12.75
N VAL A 623 5.19 -18.74 13.87
CA VAL A 623 5.08 -20.20 13.94
C VAL A 623 3.95 -20.55 14.90
N VAL A 624 3.08 -21.47 14.49
CA VAL A 624 2.00 -21.98 15.33
C VAL A 624 2.61 -22.81 16.45
N THR A 625 2.42 -22.39 17.70
CA THR A 625 3.00 -23.07 18.88
C THR A 625 2.04 -23.98 19.60
N SER A 626 0.73 -23.64 19.62
CA SER A 626 -0.33 -24.54 20.12
C SER A 626 -1.64 -24.27 19.39
N ILE A 627 -2.46 -25.33 19.31
CA ILE A 627 -3.83 -25.27 18.79
C ILE A 627 -4.73 -25.96 19.82
N ASP A 628 -5.62 -25.16 20.41
CA ASP A 628 -6.66 -25.62 21.31
C ASP A 628 -8.03 -25.51 20.64
N THR A 629 -9.07 -26.09 21.24
CA THR A 629 -10.43 -26.10 20.65
C THR A 629 -10.95 -24.74 20.16
N ASN A 630 -10.58 -23.64 20.83
CA ASN A 630 -11.07 -22.29 20.52
C ASN A 630 -9.97 -21.28 20.27
N VAL A 631 -8.71 -21.59 20.57
CA VAL A 631 -7.60 -20.65 20.54
C VAL A 631 -6.40 -21.26 19.84
N THR A 632 -5.85 -20.53 18.89
CA THR A 632 -4.58 -20.85 18.24
C THR A 632 -3.52 -19.87 18.72
N THR A 633 -2.42 -20.36 19.27
CA THR A 633 -1.29 -19.52 19.68
C THR A 633 -0.22 -19.52 18.60
N VAL A 634 0.18 -18.34 18.18
CA VAL A 634 1.24 -18.11 17.18
C VAL A 634 2.34 -17.27 17.80
N THR A 635 3.58 -17.70 17.64
CA THR A 635 4.75 -16.94 18.11
C THR A 635 5.37 -16.15 16.96
N PHE A 636 5.37 -14.83 17.09
CA PHE A 636 6.04 -13.86 16.21
C PHE A 636 7.23 -13.29 16.97
N ASN A 637 8.46 -13.44 16.45
CA ASN A 637 9.66 -12.82 17.05
C ASN A 637 9.74 -12.88 18.58
N LYS A 638 9.51 -14.06 19.16
CA LYS A 638 9.50 -14.34 20.61
C LYS A 638 8.26 -13.83 21.37
N LYS A 639 7.29 -13.21 20.70
CA LYS A 639 6.01 -12.80 21.29
C LYS A 639 4.94 -13.80 20.90
N SER A 640 4.30 -14.45 21.88
CA SER A 640 3.19 -15.37 21.65
C SER A 640 1.85 -14.63 21.66
N ILE A 641 1.07 -14.83 20.61
CA ILE A 641 -0.22 -14.16 20.38
C ILE A 641 -1.30 -15.20 20.22
N GLN A 642 -2.41 -14.98 20.87
CA GLN A 642 -3.59 -15.82 20.81
C GLN A 642 -4.60 -15.31 19.77
N TYR A 643 -5.15 -16.23 18.99
CA TYR A 643 -6.15 -15.99 17.96
C TYR A 643 -7.36 -16.91 18.18
N THR A 644 -8.54 -16.35 18.11
CA THR A 644 -9.79 -17.13 17.99
C THR A 644 -9.88 -17.75 16.58
N LYS A 645 -10.77 -18.73 16.38
CA LYS A 645 -10.99 -19.34 15.04
C LYS A 645 -11.29 -18.31 13.96
N SER A 646 -12.18 -17.37 14.25
CA SER A 646 -12.54 -16.29 13.32
C SER A 646 -11.36 -15.37 13.00
N GLU A 647 -10.52 -15.06 14.00
CA GLU A 647 -9.32 -14.25 13.80
C GLU A 647 -8.25 -14.99 12.99
N VAL A 648 -8.10 -16.31 13.17
CA VAL A 648 -7.18 -17.12 12.36
C VAL A 648 -7.53 -17.00 10.89
N LEU A 649 -8.81 -17.22 10.53
CA LEU A 649 -9.30 -17.09 9.15
C LEU A 649 -9.13 -15.68 8.58
N ALA A 650 -9.42 -14.68 9.39
CA ALA A 650 -9.33 -13.28 8.97
C ALA A 650 -7.89 -12.78 8.82
N ASN A 651 -6.97 -13.23 9.69
CA ASN A 651 -5.68 -12.57 9.89
C ASN A 651 -4.46 -13.38 9.47
N LEU A 652 -4.55 -14.70 9.32
CA LEU A 652 -3.39 -15.55 9.04
C LEU A 652 -3.43 -16.14 7.62
N LEU A 653 -2.26 -16.46 7.09
CA LEU A 653 -2.06 -17.22 5.86
C LEU A 653 -0.93 -18.23 6.07
N PRO A 654 -0.97 -19.42 5.45
CA PRO A 654 0.18 -20.32 5.37
C PRO A 654 1.38 -19.61 4.72
N ALA A 655 2.59 -19.82 5.20
CA ALA A 655 3.76 -19.05 4.82
C ALA A 655 5.02 -19.88 4.47
N TRP A 656 4.88 -21.18 4.19
CA TRP A 656 5.96 -21.99 3.61
C TRP A 656 6.31 -21.50 2.21
N ALA A 657 5.28 -21.15 1.41
CA ALA A 657 5.39 -20.43 0.15
C ALA A 657 4.59 -19.13 0.21
N MET A 658 5.05 -18.09 -0.47
CA MET A 658 4.34 -16.80 -0.57
C MET A 658 4.55 -16.15 -1.94
N THR A 659 3.75 -15.13 -2.22
CA THR A 659 3.96 -14.35 -3.44
C THR A 659 5.17 -13.44 -3.32
N VAL A 660 5.85 -13.15 -4.45
CA VAL A 660 6.98 -12.21 -4.49
C VAL A 660 6.60 -10.85 -3.89
N HIS A 661 5.37 -10.37 -4.12
CA HIS A 661 4.87 -9.13 -3.50
C HIS A 661 4.88 -9.18 -1.96
N LYS A 662 4.53 -10.33 -1.38
CA LYS A 662 4.51 -10.51 0.08
C LYS A 662 5.91 -10.65 0.70
N SER A 663 6.93 -10.92 -0.11
CA SER A 663 8.33 -11.02 0.32
C SER A 663 9.09 -9.69 0.28
N GLN A 664 8.46 -8.60 -0.20
CA GLN A 664 9.08 -7.28 -0.21
C GLN A 664 9.49 -6.85 1.21
N GLY A 665 10.64 -6.20 1.32
CA GLY A 665 11.24 -5.83 2.62
C GLY A 665 11.83 -6.99 3.42
N CYS A 666 11.80 -8.24 2.88
CA CYS A 666 12.35 -9.43 3.51
C CYS A 666 13.59 -9.93 2.77
N GLU A 667 14.46 -10.65 3.48
CA GLU A 667 15.57 -11.41 2.92
C GLU A 667 15.62 -12.77 3.61
N TYR A 668 16.00 -13.79 2.86
CA TYR A 668 16.05 -15.19 3.32
C TYR A 668 17.40 -15.81 2.96
N SER A 669 17.90 -16.74 3.79
CA SER A 669 19.12 -17.47 3.50
C SER A 669 19.01 -18.27 2.21
N ALA A 670 17.91 -19.02 2.04
CA ALA A 670 17.64 -19.75 0.80
C ALA A 670 16.30 -19.35 0.22
N VAL A 671 16.27 -19.09 -1.09
CA VAL A 671 15.05 -18.81 -1.86
C VAL A 671 14.94 -19.79 -3.01
N VAL A 672 13.74 -20.37 -3.16
CA VAL A 672 13.36 -21.07 -4.41
C VAL A 672 12.27 -20.24 -5.07
N LEU A 673 12.56 -19.72 -6.27
CA LEU A 673 11.63 -18.90 -7.06
C LEU A 673 11.01 -19.77 -8.16
N CYS A 674 9.71 -20.08 -8.02
CA CYS A 674 8.96 -20.90 -8.97
C CYS A 674 8.24 -20.02 -9.99
N LEU A 675 8.65 -20.10 -11.26
CA LEU A 675 8.02 -19.41 -12.37
C LEU A 675 7.43 -20.44 -13.34
N SER A 676 6.33 -20.06 -14.00
CA SER A 676 5.64 -20.85 -15.02
C SER A 676 5.16 -19.95 -16.15
N SER A 677 5.09 -20.45 -17.36
CA SER A 677 4.51 -19.73 -18.50
C SER A 677 3.05 -19.34 -18.25
N ALA A 678 2.32 -20.11 -17.42
CA ALA A 678 0.96 -19.83 -17.01
C ALA A 678 0.83 -18.56 -16.15
N HIS A 679 1.93 -18.06 -15.56
CA HIS A 679 1.92 -16.80 -14.80
C HIS A 679 1.73 -15.55 -15.67
N GLY A 680 1.81 -15.67 -16.97
CA GLY A 680 1.36 -14.70 -17.97
C GLY A 680 1.83 -13.26 -17.70
N LEU A 681 0.87 -12.37 -17.45
CA LEU A 681 1.11 -10.93 -17.21
C LEU A 681 1.92 -10.62 -15.92
N MET A 682 2.10 -11.60 -15.04
CA MET A 682 2.91 -11.41 -13.82
C MET A 682 4.41 -11.59 -14.09
N LEU A 683 4.80 -12.18 -15.24
CA LEU A 683 6.19 -12.34 -15.63
C LEU A 683 6.76 -11.01 -16.14
N ARG A 684 7.28 -10.22 -15.20
CA ARG A 684 7.80 -8.88 -15.45
C ARG A 684 9.17 -8.71 -14.81
N ARG A 685 10.00 -7.83 -15.38
CA ARG A 685 11.37 -7.59 -14.96
C ARG A 685 11.48 -7.25 -13.47
N ASN A 686 10.71 -6.30 -12.99
CA ASN A 686 10.75 -5.89 -11.59
C ASN A 686 10.28 -6.97 -10.61
N LEU A 687 9.36 -7.87 -11.03
CA LEU A 687 8.96 -9.01 -10.21
C LEU A 687 10.08 -10.03 -10.10
N LEU A 688 10.71 -10.39 -11.24
CA LEU A 688 11.84 -11.29 -11.26
C LEU A 688 13.00 -10.72 -10.44
N TYR A 689 13.37 -9.46 -10.67
CA TYR A 689 14.40 -8.76 -9.93
C TYR A 689 14.12 -8.75 -8.41
N THR A 690 12.88 -8.43 -8.01
CA THR A 690 12.49 -8.44 -6.60
C THR A 690 12.62 -9.84 -6.00
N GLY A 691 12.19 -10.88 -6.71
CA GLY A 691 12.28 -12.27 -6.25
C GLY A 691 13.72 -12.72 -6.06
N VAL A 692 14.58 -12.46 -7.04
CA VAL A 692 16.01 -12.77 -7.01
C VAL A 692 16.72 -12.06 -5.85
N SER A 693 16.42 -10.78 -5.66
CA SER A 693 17.01 -9.96 -4.60
C SER A 693 16.57 -10.33 -3.17
N ARG A 694 15.71 -11.33 -2.99
CA ARG A 694 15.30 -11.86 -1.66
C ARG A 694 16.27 -12.88 -1.09
N ALA A 695 17.13 -13.49 -1.92
CA ALA A 695 18.07 -14.51 -1.51
C ALA A 695 19.39 -13.89 -0.99
N LYS A 696 19.97 -14.54 0.04
CA LYS A 696 21.29 -14.17 0.60
C LYS A 696 22.35 -15.19 0.28
N ASP A 697 22.10 -16.48 0.59
CA ASP A 697 23.12 -17.53 0.57
C ASP A 697 22.88 -18.54 -0.57
N LEU A 698 21.60 -18.74 -0.97
CA LEU A 698 21.22 -19.62 -2.07
C LEU A 698 19.97 -19.13 -2.78
N LEU A 699 20.06 -19.05 -4.10
CA LEU A 699 18.91 -18.86 -5.00
C LEU A 699 18.78 -20.04 -5.95
N VAL A 700 17.60 -20.65 -5.99
CA VAL A 700 17.24 -21.60 -7.04
C VAL A 700 16.04 -21.05 -7.81
N ILE A 701 16.18 -20.88 -9.10
CA ILE A 701 15.10 -20.44 -9.99
C ILE A 701 14.57 -21.66 -10.73
N LEU A 702 13.32 -22.06 -10.48
CA LEU A 702 12.62 -23.09 -11.23
C LEU A 702 11.79 -22.38 -12.29
N ALA A 703 12.20 -22.47 -13.54
CA ALA A 703 11.54 -21.73 -14.60
C ALA A 703 11.80 -22.33 -15.98
N PRO A 704 10.80 -22.42 -16.86
CA PRO A 704 11.04 -22.66 -18.28
C PRO A 704 11.72 -21.42 -18.89
N ARG A 705 12.60 -21.66 -19.87
CA ARG A 705 13.36 -20.59 -20.54
C ARG A 705 12.48 -19.46 -21.03
N ARG A 706 11.33 -19.80 -21.63
CA ARG A 706 10.37 -18.80 -22.13
C ARG A 706 9.84 -17.85 -21.03
N ALA A 707 9.57 -18.38 -19.83
CA ALA A 707 9.11 -17.55 -18.72
C ALA A 707 10.19 -16.61 -18.23
N MET A 708 11.45 -17.06 -18.18
CA MET A 708 12.60 -16.24 -17.81
C MET A 708 12.84 -15.12 -18.84
N GLU A 709 12.91 -15.44 -20.12
CA GLU A 709 13.11 -14.47 -21.21
C GLU A 709 12.00 -13.40 -21.21
N ARG A 710 10.74 -13.84 -21.10
CA ARG A 710 9.62 -12.91 -20.99
C ARG A 710 9.75 -11.99 -19.78
N ALA A 711 10.06 -12.56 -18.61
CA ALA A 711 10.17 -11.76 -17.39
C ALA A 711 11.33 -10.75 -17.46
N VAL A 712 12.44 -11.07 -18.11
CA VAL A 712 13.57 -10.16 -18.32
C VAL A 712 13.22 -9.03 -19.29
N GLN A 713 12.44 -9.31 -20.34
CA GLN A 713 12.12 -8.33 -21.39
C GLN A 713 10.95 -7.41 -21.03
N ASP A 714 9.97 -7.88 -20.24
CA ASP A 714 8.76 -7.11 -19.95
C ASP A 714 9.01 -5.99 -18.90
N THR A 715 8.92 -4.74 -19.38
CA THR A 715 9.06 -3.51 -18.56
C THR A 715 7.72 -2.81 -18.28
N GLN A 716 6.60 -3.31 -18.80
CA GLN A 716 5.30 -2.59 -18.77
C GLN A 716 4.81 -2.25 -17.37
N SER A 717 5.22 -2.98 -16.33
CA SER A 717 4.82 -2.66 -14.96
C SER A 717 5.52 -1.44 -14.36
N ALA A 718 6.63 -1.00 -14.97
CA ALA A 718 7.32 0.20 -14.54
C ALA A 718 6.60 1.48 -14.98
N GLU A 719 5.72 1.39 -16.00
CA GLU A 719 5.03 2.52 -16.58
C GLU A 719 3.68 2.77 -15.90
N ARG A 720 3.72 3.39 -14.71
CA ARG A 720 2.51 3.92 -14.10
C ARG A 720 2.21 5.32 -14.63
N ASN A 721 0.95 5.56 -14.95
CA ASN A 721 0.46 6.88 -15.31
C ASN A 721 0.37 7.75 -14.05
N THR A 722 1.43 8.52 -13.77
CA THR A 722 1.57 9.40 -12.61
C THR A 722 1.92 10.81 -13.02
N GLY A 723 1.48 11.81 -12.25
CA GLY A 723 1.73 13.22 -12.55
C GLY A 723 2.77 13.88 -11.64
N LEU A 724 3.29 13.17 -10.63
CA LEU A 724 4.13 13.77 -9.60
C LEU A 724 5.43 14.35 -10.16
N ALA A 725 6.15 13.61 -11.03
CA ALA A 725 7.39 14.11 -11.63
C ALA A 725 7.17 15.40 -12.42
N LYS A 726 6.07 15.48 -13.17
CA LYS A 726 5.70 16.68 -13.93
C LYS A 726 5.30 17.84 -13.02
N LYS A 727 4.56 17.56 -11.93
CA LYS A 727 4.19 18.56 -10.93
C LYS A 727 5.41 19.14 -10.22
N LEU A 728 6.43 18.33 -9.97
CA LEU A 728 7.71 18.79 -9.40
C LEU A 728 8.51 19.66 -10.38
N ASN A 729 8.39 19.43 -11.69
CA ASN A 729 9.14 20.17 -12.72
C ASN A 729 8.41 21.40 -13.23
N SER A 730 7.07 21.44 -13.12
CA SER A 730 6.34 22.64 -13.49
C SER A 730 6.68 23.77 -12.54
N SER A 731 6.93 24.96 -13.12
CA SER A 731 7.04 26.21 -12.38
C SER A 731 5.65 26.55 -11.82
N TYR A 732 5.22 25.85 -10.79
CA TYR A 732 4.13 26.33 -9.98
C TYR A 732 4.64 27.60 -9.30
N ASP A 733 4.16 28.75 -9.72
CA ASP A 733 4.25 29.96 -8.93
C ASP A 733 3.66 29.66 -7.56
N ILE A 734 4.52 29.53 -6.57
CA ILE A 734 4.14 29.37 -5.18
C ILE A 734 3.58 30.72 -4.74
N TYR A 735 2.33 31.01 -5.12
CA TYR A 735 1.62 32.14 -4.55
C TYR A 735 1.03 31.75 -3.21
N PRO A 736 1.34 32.46 -2.15
CA PRO A 736 0.80 32.22 -0.82
C PRO A 736 -0.64 32.73 -0.78
N HIS A 737 -1.60 31.87 -1.10
CA HIS A 737 -2.99 32.11 -0.67
C HIS A 737 -3.16 31.63 0.77
N TYR A 738 -2.57 32.37 1.70
CA TYR A 738 -3.00 32.43 3.08
C TYR A 738 -3.43 33.86 3.39
N SER A 739 -4.64 34.23 2.99
CA SER A 739 -5.38 35.28 3.69
C SER A 739 -6.22 34.60 4.77
N SER A 740 -5.73 34.66 5.99
CA SER A 740 -6.51 34.43 7.20
C SER A 740 -7.75 35.32 7.16
N SER A 741 -8.92 34.74 6.97
CA SER A 741 -10.18 35.40 7.30
C SER A 741 -10.36 35.40 8.82
N SER A 742 -9.70 36.33 9.48
CA SER A 742 -10.12 36.79 10.81
C SER A 742 -11.29 37.73 10.61
N THR A 743 -12.48 37.28 10.94
CA THR A 743 -13.65 38.13 11.11
C THR A 743 -13.42 39.09 12.25
N GLU A 744 -12.90 40.28 11.98
CA GLU A 744 -13.07 41.45 12.88
C GLU A 744 -14.37 42.15 12.52
N LYS A 745 -15.26 42.16 13.48
CA LYS A 745 -16.43 43.02 13.52
C LYS A 745 -15.97 44.48 13.52
N LYS A 746 -16.21 45.24 12.45
CA LYS A 746 -16.17 46.71 12.50
C LYS A 746 -17.55 47.26 12.79
N SER A 747 -17.62 47.88 13.96
CA SER A 747 -18.63 48.87 14.33
C SER A 747 -18.46 50.13 13.49
N GLY A 748 -19.56 50.76 13.13
CA GLY A 748 -19.63 51.86 12.19
C GLY A 748 -19.03 53.19 12.66
N GLY A 749 -18.80 54.06 11.73
CA GLY A 749 -18.47 55.45 11.89
C GLY A 749 -18.44 56.14 10.54
N VAL A 750 -19.36 57.08 10.38
CA VAL A 750 -19.69 57.83 9.18
C VAL A 750 -18.75 59.07 9.07
N VAL A 751 -18.65 59.61 7.84
CA VAL A 751 -18.34 61.02 7.41
C VAL A 751 -16.94 61.30 6.82
N GLY A 752 -16.96 61.74 5.54
CA GLY A 752 -16.41 63.01 5.08
C GLY A 752 -15.48 62.97 3.87
N SER A 753 -16.05 63.30 2.79
CA SER A 753 -15.66 63.90 1.49
C SER A 753 -14.30 64.59 1.26
N SER A 754 -13.93 64.54 0.00
CA SER A 754 -13.17 65.46 -0.88
C SER A 754 -11.76 64.96 -1.24
N GLY A 755 -11.40 64.71 -2.49
CA GLY A 755 -11.38 65.60 -3.66
C GLY A 755 -9.91 65.77 -4.07
N GLY A 756 -9.54 65.36 -5.31
CA GLY A 756 -8.31 65.87 -5.90
C GLY A 756 -7.45 64.85 -6.65
N ASN A 757 -7.72 64.67 -7.94
CA ASN A 757 -6.73 64.39 -8.99
C ASN A 757 -6.17 65.73 -9.50
N PRO A 758 -5.10 65.91 -10.31
CA PRO A 758 -4.45 64.95 -11.20
C PRO A 758 -2.91 65.16 -11.44
N ALA A 759 -2.41 64.37 -12.38
CA ALA A 759 -1.40 64.71 -13.45
C ALA A 759 0.09 64.35 -13.25
N SER A 760 0.51 63.42 -14.07
CA SER A 760 1.54 63.50 -15.16
C SER A 760 3.02 63.66 -14.80
N SER A 761 3.83 62.78 -15.33
CA SER A 761 4.88 62.93 -16.38
C SER A 761 6.00 61.90 -16.14
N ALA A 762 6.21 61.01 -17.06
CA ALA A 762 7.19 61.05 -18.16
C ALA A 762 8.63 60.62 -17.80
N SER A 763 8.99 59.52 -18.41
CA SER A 763 10.24 59.16 -19.08
C SER A 763 11.60 59.30 -18.37
N SER A 764 12.37 58.22 -18.39
CA SER A 764 13.60 58.17 -19.18
C SER A 764 14.24 56.78 -19.22
N LYS A 765 14.53 56.34 -20.41
CA LYS A 765 15.40 55.23 -20.76
C LYS A 765 16.85 55.57 -20.39
N GLN A 766 17.62 54.58 -19.94
CA GLN A 766 19.03 54.48 -20.33
C GLN A 766 19.53 53.05 -20.35
N LYS A 767 20.04 52.67 -21.53
CA LYS A 767 20.91 51.52 -21.82
C LYS A 767 22.29 51.74 -21.22
N LEU A 768 23.02 50.66 -20.98
CA LEU A 768 24.44 50.41 -21.32
C LEU A 768 24.91 49.17 -20.54
N THR A 769 25.35 48.14 -21.12
CA THR A 769 26.44 47.60 -21.96
C THR A 769 27.27 46.58 -21.19
N LYS A 770 27.58 45.54 -21.93
CA LYS A 770 28.48 44.40 -21.67
C LYS A 770 29.91 44.83 -21.25
N ARG A 771 30.56 43.99 -20.44
CA ARG A 771 31.97 43.55 -20.55
C ARG A 771 32.12 42.32 -19.62
N GLU A 772 32.38 41.14 -20.15
CA GLU A 772 33.60 40.41 -20.49
C GLU A 772 34.54 40.12 -19.30
N ALA A 773 34.62 38.86 -19.00
CA ALA A 773 35.75 37.91 -18.91
C ALA A 773 36.87 38.20 -17.89
N ARG A 774 36.99 37.37 -16.87
CA ARG A 774 38.08 36.41 -16.60
C ARG A 774 37.68 35.41 -15.57
#